data_7d873ad7b548ba3968ff579d3741c8ff
#
_entry.id   7d873ad7b548ba3968ff579d3741c8ff
#
_cell.length_a   1.000
_cell.length_b   1.000
_cell.length_c   1.000
_cell.angle_alpha   90.00
_cell.angle_beta   90.00
_cell.angle_gamma   90.00
#
_symmetry.space_group_name_H-M   'P 1'
#
loop_
_entity.id
_entity.type
_entity.pdbx_description
1 polymer ?
#
loop_
_entity_poly.entity_id
_entity_poly.type
_entity_poly.pdbx_seq_one_letter_code
_entity_poly.pdbx_strand_id
1 'polypeptide(L)'
;MKRFCLGVSALLASLQLVACGDPVEASGKKDPAESIPDMVRVKASTEAVVLGTDDASAKANERPEMKVVLDYDFSIGKHEVTCGEFNALMKEATGLQISCDQENLPATNLTYFDAVLFANARSKNEKRDTVYTYTKATFDREKHCMGLDGLAFRAETESYRLPTEAEWVAVAKNNWDVSKGWTGANSESRLHEVCSVEGSEFEVCDMVGNALEWVNDWLGNFSDTTLTNYVGAPDGGSLGLRIVKGGSYFSSPESIHLYNRGDIYTVTSATRSIYVGFRLAYGKVPDATWMGSDGRAFSNVIVPLAASTKVHSLSGTYKVKLVFRNDLTGNLAFIDYASGILSVTEIVDNINAYHPEISPDGKKVAFCTGLEGVNSDTSVVYVRDLNAEGSNLVKLDVVGAAIPRWRVLDNGDTVLVYVTNPRNNEEESAFTETSTWQVKFANGKFYKPEKLFDGAYHGGISEDNTLAVSGARLLRARVAKSGSTVTEKARDTIWYDEKQACNVSLARDGSKRTLFLDFGGEPGRKFVGKKYDSHERLLMLDGKGKLVNAFAAPNGYSFDHAEWTSGGEDIAVATLTNINGAHTKIVLVDLSDSSVVDLVEGEELWHPNMWVKDPPPASKVGKLDLDSAGAYMTVNTNIATRLMKVKMDYFWKYRDTTEIVIIGSSRSFAGMDPEYIESGFAINMAYSAQDMESTSFFLTNYVLPLMPKLKVIALTLDYDRWYVMDENFSSWFADIPGYEYDKNHDYWKNGTIGDMYAVGQAALNPTDEEYAQFGYHRGLYYDEARWWGIDNPEVPNDSLWFDYDKDGVALNFNLKKLRGILDLASERDVFVVGVVYPQSPNYLKTGAWGRYGPTRRAAKVMQDSVQKLTEKYSNFAVLDEYHDGYHDFVSEDFANEDHLGLAGAKIMAHRLDSLLKIVR
;
A
#
# COMPACT_ATOMS: atom_id res chain seq x y z
N MET A 1 -12.51 -23.36 -43.78
CA MET A 1 -13.16 -23.92 -42.59
C MET A 1 -13.13 -22.89 -41.52
N LYS A 2 -14.28 -22.36 -41.18
CA LYS A 2 -14.44 -21.22 -40.26
C LYS A 2 -14.21 -21.66 -38.84
N ARG A 3 -13.28 -21.02 -38.13
CA ARG A 3 -13.31 -20.90 -36.66
C ARG A 3 -13.10 -19.43 -36.29
N PHE A 4 -14.19 -18.85 -35.84
CA PHE A 4 -14.26 -17.52 -35.27
C PHE A 4 -13.57 -17.51 -33.88
N CYS A 5 -12.74 -16.53 -33.61
CA CYS A 5 -12.43 -16.11 -32.28
C CYS A 5 -13.59 -15.23 -31.79
N LEU A 6 -14.46 -15.78 -30.97
CA LEU A 6 -15.46 -15.08 -30.19
C LEU A 6 -15.13 -15.36 -28.74
N GLY A 7 -14.91 -14.31 -27.97
CA GLY A 7 -15.01 -14.36 -26.54
C GLY A 7 -16.42 -14.85 -26.18
N VAL A 8 -16.51 -15.96 -25.46
CA VAL A 8 -17.78 -16.61 -25.13
C VAL A 8 -18.29 -16.05 -23.84
N SER A 9 -19.31 -15.25 -23.91
CA SER A 9 -20.24 -15.07 -22.79
C SER A 9 -20.96 -16.40 -22.54
N ALA A 10 -20.79 -16.97 -21.37
CA ALA A 10 -21.45 -18.20 -20.99
C ALA A 10 -22.96 -17.97 -20.81
N LEU A 11 -23.75 -18.35 -21.83
CA LEU A 11 -25.19 -18.55 -21.70
C LEU A 11 -25.42 -20.00 -21.29
N LEU A 12 -25.94 -20.24 -20.12
CA LEU A 12 -26.46 -21.53 -19.70
C LEU A 12 -27.65 -21.92 -20.59
N ALA A 13 -27.46 -22.93 -21.44
CA ALA A 13 -28.55 -23.63 -22.11
C ALA A 13 -28.50 -25.09 -21.67
N SER A 14 -29.49 -25.49 -20.88
CA SER A 14 -29.75 -26.86 -20.49
C SER A 14 -30.12 -27.72 -21.72
N LEU A 15 -29.30 -28.71 -22.04
CA LEU A 15 -29.69 -29.80 -22.96
C LEU A 15 -29.85 -31.07 -22.14
N GLN A 16 -31.09 -31.53 -22.02
CA GLN A 16 -31.43 -32.88 -21.57
C GLN A 16 -31.01 -33.88 -22.65
N LEU A 17 -30.06 -34.75 -22.31
CA LEU A 17 -29.85 -36.00 -23.07
C LEU A 17 -30.41 -37.16 -22.27
N VAL A 18 -31.47 -37.75 -22.78
CA VAL A 18 -32.01 -39.02 -22.31
C VAL A 18 -31.14 -40.15 -22.84
N ALA A 19 -30.50 -40.87 -21.95
CA ALA A 19 -29.93 -42.18 -22.23
C ALA A 19 -30.47 -43.20 -21.25
N CYS A 20 -31.19 -44.20 -21.73
CA CYS A 20 -31.62 -45.36 -20.99
C CYS A 20 -30.41 -46.22 -20.60
N GLY A 21 -30.28 -46.51 -19.34
CA GLY A 21 -29.41 -47.54 -18.78
C GLY A 21 -29.91 -47.87 -17.37
N ASP A 22 -30.03 -49.15 -17.09
CA ASP A 22 -30.68 -49.75 -15.95
C ASP A 22 -30.21 -49.21 -14.57
N PRO A 23 -31.05 -49.27 -13.52
CA PRO A 23 -30.72 -48.68 -12.23
C PRO A 23 -29.74 -49.57 -11.47
N VAL A 24 -28.51 -49.11 -11.32
CA VAL A 24 -27.63 -49.59 -10.25
C VAL A 24 -28.07 -48.88 -8.98
N GLU A 25 -28.55 -49.63 -8.01
CA GLU A 25 -28.80 -49.12 -6.66
C GLU A 25 -27.58 -48.40 -6.12
N ALA A 26 -27.65 -47.08 -6.11
CA ALA A 26 -26.70 -46.26 -5.34
C ALA A 26 -27.08 -46.41 -3.86
N SER A 27 -26.33 -47.22 -3.14
CA SER A 27 -26.36 -47.20 -1.67
C SER A 27 -26.02 -45.79 -1.21
N GLY A 28 -27.04 -45.06 -0.76
CA GLY A 28 -26.89 -43.78 -0.15
C GLY A 28 -26.08 -43.89 1.15
N LYS A 29 -24.80 -43.74 1.08
CA LYS A 29 -24.03 -43.27 2.22
C LYS A 29 -24.28 -41.76 2.31
N LYS A 30 -25.14 -41.37 3.29
CA LYS A 30 -25.01 -40.05 3.88
C LYS A 30 -23.55 -39.95 4.38
N ASP A 31 -22.82 -39.03 3.88
CA ASP A 31 -21.58 -38.62 4.54
C ASP A 31 -21.95 -38.22 5.97
N PRO A 32 -21.42 -38.90 6.99
CA PRO A 32 -21.51 -38.38 8.33
C PRO A 32 -20.70 -37.08 8.29
N ALA A 33 -21.36 -35.97 8.61
CA ALA A 33 -20.67 -34.69 8.77
C ALA A 33 -19.44 -34.95 9.66
N GLU A 34 -18.26 -34.77 9.09
CA GLU A 34 -17.00 -35.06 9.74
C GLU A 34 -16.90 -34.21 11.00
N SER A 35 -16.89 -34.86 12.17
CA SER A 35 -16.67 -34.13 13.42
C SER A 35 -15.20 -33.79 13.50
N ILE A 36 -14.88 -32.50 13.47
CA ILE A 36 -13.50 -32.02 13.66
C ILE A 36 -13.16 -32.16 15.14
N PRO A 37 -12.08 -32.84 15.52
CA PRO A 37 -11.68 -32.95 16.91
C PRO A 37 -11.49 -31.59 17.56
N ASP A 38 -11.92 -31.44 18.80
CA ASP A 38 -11.84 -30.25 19.64
C ASP A 38 -12.54 -29.01 19.07
N MET A 39 -13.50 -29.22 18.15
CA MET A 39 -14.35 -28.15 17.62
C MET A 39 -15.83 -28.47 17.82
N VAL A 40 -16.60 -27.40 18.03
CA VAL A 40 -18.06 -27.45 18.18
C VAL A 40 -18.68 -27.02 16.86
N ARG A 41 -19.61 -27.84 16.35
CA ARG A 41 -20.34 -27.52 15.11
C ARG A 41 -21.50 -26.59 15.37
N VAL A 42 -21.51 -25.48 14.66
CA VAL A 42 -22.56 -24.47 14.66
C VAL A 42 -23.38 -24.62 13.38
N LYS A 43 -24.68 -24.70 13.53
CA LYS A 43 -25.62 -24.85 12.42
C LYS A 43 -25.98 -23.49 11.82
N ALA A 44 -26.20 -23.49 10.52
CA ALA A 44 -26.82 -22.39 9.81
C ALA A 44 -28.11 -21.92 10.52
N SER A 45 -28.28 -20.62 10.60
CA SER A 45 -29.46 -20.03 11.25
C SER A 45 -30.04 -18.92 10.39
N THR A 46 -31.34 -18.82 10.36
CA THR A 46 -32.08 -17.67 9.82
C THR A 46 -32.26 -16.56 10.86
N GLU A 47 -31.92 -16.82 12.12
CA GLU A 47 -31.91 -15.80 13.18
C GLU A 47 -30.67 -14.96 13.07
N ALA A 48 -30.83 -13.65 12.99
CA ALA A 48 -29.71 -12.74 12.90
C ALA A 48 -28.91 -12.62 14.21
N VAL A 49 -27.62 -12.57 14.09
CA VAL A 49 -26.70 -12.17 15.16
C VAL A 49 -26.61 -10.66 15.16
N VAL A 50 -26.63 -10.04 16.33
CA VAL A 50 -26.45 -8.59 16.47
C VAL A 50 -24.97 -8.31 16.76
N LEU A 51 -24.33 -7.53 15.90
CA LEU A 51 -23.02 -6.95 16.12
C LEU A 51 -23.18 -5.49 16.55
N GLY A 52 -22.30 -5.03 17.44
CA GLY A 52 -22.37 -3.67 17.94
C GLY A 52 -23.49 -3.43 18.94
N THR A 53 -23.78 -2.16 19.16
CA THR A 53 -24.81 -1.71 20.12
C THR A 53 -25.29 -0.31 19.75
N ASP A 54 -26.50 0.06 20.18
CA ASP A 54 -27.00 1.44 20.10
C ASP A 54 -26.72 2.25 21.39
N ASP A 55 -26.00 1.67 22.35
CA ASP A 55 -25.63 2.38 23.58
C ASP A 55 -24.70 3.57 23.24
N ALA A 56 -25.14 4.77 23.60
CA ALA A 56 -24.40 6.01 23.32
C ALA A 56 -23.06 6.10 24.04
N SER A 57 -22.84 5.29 25.09
CA SER A 57 -21.57 5.23 25.83
C SER A 57 -20.52 4.32 25.18
N ALA A 58 -20.94 3.43 24.23
CA ALA A 58 -20.03 2.57 23.50
C ALA A 58 -19.17 3.37 22.52
N LYS A 59 -18.02 2.80 22.14
CA LYS A 59 -17.09 3.42 21.19
C LYS A 59 -17.76 3.62 19.82
N ALA A 60 -17.31 4.59 19.06
CA ALA A 60 -17.89 4.89 17.74
C ALA A 60 -17.83 3.70 16.77
N ASN A 61 -16.79 2.87 16.85
CA ASN A 61 -16.64 1.66 16.02
C ASN A 61 -17.43 0.44 16.52
N GLU A 62 -18.09 0.57 17.67
CA GLU A 62 -19.00 -0.42 18.26
C GLU A 62 -20.47 -0.08 17.98
N ARG A 63 -20.75 1.01 17.25
CA ARG A 63 -22.09 1.52 16.94
C ARG A 63 -22.27 1.79 15.44
N PRO A 64 -23.52 1.74 14.93
CA PRO A 64 -24.78 1.28 15.56
C PRO A 64 -24.85 -0.26 15.65
N GLU A 65 -25.98 -0.79 16.10
CA GLU A 65 -26.30 -2.22 15.93
C GLU A 65 -26.35 -2.57 14.44
N MET A 66 -25.76 -3.72 14.08
CA MET A 66 -25.83 -4.30 12.75
C MET A 66 -26.24 -5.78 12.86
N LYS A 67 -27.15 -6.23 12.01
CA LYS A 67 -27.66 -7.60 12.02
C LYS A 67 -26.96 -8.44 10.96
N VAL A 68 -26.54 -9.66 11.34
CA VAL A 68 -25.87 -10.59 10.44
C VAL A 68 -26.54 -11.95 10.49
N VAL A 69 -26.95 -12.47 9.35
CA VAL A 69 -27.46 -13.84 9.20
C VAL A 69 -26.31 -14.73 8.74
N LEU A 70 -26.08 -15.85 9.45
CA LEU A 70 -25.11 -16.88 9.07
C LEU A 70 -25.91 -18.07 8.50
N ASP A 71 -26.01 -18.16 7.18
CA ASP A 71 -26.83 -19.17 6.50
C ASP A 71 -26.06 -20.45 6.13
N TYR A 72 -24.88 -20.64 6.73
CA TYR A 72 -24.00 -21.79 6.54
C TYR A 72 -23.59 -22.44 7.85
N ASP A 73 -23.23 -23.73 7.77
CA ASP A 73 -22.67 -24.47 8.88
C ASP A 73 -21.15 -24.20 9.00
N PHE A 74 -20.66 -24.04 10.23
CA PHE A 74 -19.22 -23.96 10.49
C PHE A 74 -18.87 -24.68 11.79
N SER A 75 -17.58 -24.86 12.06
CA SER A 75 -17.14 -25.34 13.38
C SER A 75 -16.22 -24.31 14.03
N ILE A 76 -16.24 -24.22 15.36
CA ILE A 76 -15.39 -23.30 16.12
C ILE A 76 -14.65 -24.06 17.21
N GLY A 77 -13.41 -23.65 17.49
CA GLY A 77 -12.59 -24.26 18.55
C GLY A 77 -13.29 -24.20 19.90
N LYS A 78 -13.30 -25.33 20.61
CA LYS A 78 -13.91 -25.44 21.92
C LYS A 78 -13.30 -24.49 22.95
N HIS A 79 -12.02 -24.17 22.79
CA HIS A 79 -11.23 -23.27 23.64
C HIS A 79 -10.27 -22.45 22.77
N GLU A 80 -9.57 -21.50 23.36
CA GLU A 80 -8.45 -20.81 22.70
C GLU A 80 -7.38 -21.84 22.31
N VAL A 81 -6.63 -21.56 21.23
CA VAL A 81 -5.46 -22.38 20.88
C VAL A 81 -4.49 -22.35 22.05
N THR A 82 -4.07 -23.52 22.54
CA THR A 82 -3.15 -23.61 23.67
C THR A 82 -1.70 -23.40 23.24
N CYS A 83 -0.86 -23.03 24.20
CA CYS A 83 0.58 -22.88 23.98
C CYS A 83 1.21 -24.18 23.48
N GLY A 84 0.80 -25.32 24.02
CA GLY A 84 1.26 -26.64 23.57
C GLY A 84 0.90 -26.92 22.11
N GLU A 85 -0.36 -26.69 21.73
CA GLU A 85 -0.81 -26.85 20.34
C GLU A 85 -0.08 -25.93 19.39
N PHE A 86 0.07 -24.66 19.77
CA PHE A 86 0.77 -23.67 18.97
C PHE A 86 2.22 -24.08 18.73
N ASN A 87 2.96 -24.37 19.79
CA ASN A 87 4.36 -24.72 19.70
C ASN A 87 4.59 -26.04 18.95
N ALA A 88 3.72 -27.03 19.13
CA ALA A 88 3.81 -28.30 18.42
C ALA A 88 3.76 -28.14 16.89
N LEU A 89 3.00 -27.17 16.40
CA LEU A 89 2.81 -26.97 14.97
C LEU A 89 3.76 -25.90 14.40
N MET A 90 3.89 -24.74 15.06
CA MET A 90 4.61 -23.60 14.53
C MET A 90 6.11 -23.74 14.60
N LYS A 91 6.64 -24.52 15.51
CA LYS A 91 8.06 -24.88 15.54
C LYS A 91 8.54 -25.48 14.22
N GLU A 92 7.74 -26.34 13.62
CA GLU A 92 8.06 -26.97 12.32
C GLU A 92 7.70 -26.03 11.15
N ALA A 93 6.57 -25.34 11.23
CA ALA A 93 6.04 -24.54 10.13
C ALA A 93 6.85 -23.25 9.87
N THR A 94 7.28 -22.53 10.90
CA THR A 94 7.97 -21.24 10.80
C THR A 94 9.22 -21.11 11.67
N GLY A 95 9.42 -22.04 12.59
CA GLY A 95 10.47 -21.96 13.61
C GLY A 95 10.08 -21.13 14.84
N LEU A 96 8.85 -20.60 14.91
CA LEU A 96 8.34 -19.85 16.05
C LEU A 96 8.02 -20.80 17.21
N GLN A 97 8.52 -20.48 18.38
CA GLN A 97 8.14 -21.08 19.65
C GLN A 97 7.91 -19.98 20.67
N ILE A 98 6.74 -19.98 21.30
CA ILE A 98 6.42 -19.05 22.40
C ILE A 98 6.74 -19.70 23.75
N SER A 99 7.11 -18.89 24.73
CA SER A 99 7.30 -19.34 26.10
C SER A 99 5.95 -19.45 26.80
N CYS A 100 5.73 -20.52 27.54
CA CYS A 100 4.55 -20.71 28.35
C CYS A 100 4.89 -21.51 29.62
N ASP A 101 4.23 -21.15 30.73
CA ASP A 101 4.45 -21.81 32.01
C ASP A 101 3.83 -23.22 32.03
N GLN A 102 2.73 -23.41 31.28
CA GLN A 102 2.02 -24.68 31.15
C GLN A 102 1.48 -24.80 29.71
N GLU A 103 1.47 -26.04 29.17
CA GLU A 103 1.07 -26.30 27.79
C GLU A 103 -0.41 -26.00 27.51
N ASN A 104 -1.27 -26.10 28.51
CA ASN A 104 -2.72 -25.86 28.40
C ASN A 104 -3.12 -24.39 28.60
N LEU A 105 -2.19 -23.45 28.77
CA LEU A 105 -2.51 -22.04 28.77
C LEU A 105 -2.78 -21.56 27.34
N PRO A 106 -3.64 -20.54 27.15
CA PRO A 106 -3.79 -19.92 25.85
C PRO A 106 -2.47 -19.46 25.23
N ALA A 107 -2.30 -19.68 23.93
CA ALA A 107 -1.20 -19.12 23.17
C ALA A 107 -1.40 -17.61 23.02
N THR A 108 -0.57 -16.84 23.69
CA THR A 108 -0.63 -15.37 23.68
C THR A 108 0.69 -14.75 23.27
N ASN A 109 0.75 -13.44 23.23
CA ASN A 109 1.90 -12.67 22.75
C ASN A 109 2.22 -12.96 21.28
N LEU A 110 1.18 -13.08 20.48
CA LEU A 110 1.18 -13.42 19.06
C LEU A 110 0.61 -12.28 18.23
N THR A 111 1.16 -12.09 17.03
CA THR A 111 0.55 -11.21 16.05
C THR A 111 -0.69 -11.86 15.41
N TYR A 112 -1.55 -11.06 14.80
CA TYR A 112 -2.60 -11.59 13.93
C TYR A 112 -2.02 -12.48 12.81
N PHE A 113 -0.88 -12.09 12.25
CA PHE A 113 -0.21 -12.87 11.23
C PHE A 113 0.29 -14.22 11.73
N ASP A 114 0.74 -14.33 12.98
CA ASP A 114 1.11 -15.62 13.59
C ASP A 114 -0.10 -16.55 13.69
N ALA A 115 -1.26 -16.00 14.08
CA ALA A 115 -2.51 -16.77 14.13
C ALA A 115 -2.98 -17.24 12.74
N VAL A 116 -2.84 -16.39 11.72
CA VAL A 116 -3.10 -16.73 10.31
C VAL A 116 -2.16 -17.86 9.83
N LEU A 117 -0.87 -17.74 10.13
CA LEU A 117 0.10 -18.77 9.76
C LEU A 117 -0.15 -20.09 10.48
N PHE A 118 -0.61 -20.05 11.74
CA PHE A 118 -1.03 -21.24 12.47
C PHE A 118 -2.23 -21.94 11.81
N ALA A 119 -3.26 -21.18 11.44
CA ALA A 119 -4.43 -21.71 10.74
C ALA A 119 -4.03 -22.39 9.40
N ASN A 120 -3.14 -21.74 8.63
CA ASN A 120 -2.60 -22.31 7.41
C ASN A 120 -1.74 -23.55 7.67
N ALA A 121 -0.92 -23.54 8.72
CA ALA A 121 -0.09 -24.69 9.09
C ALA A 121 -0.97 -25.88 9.52
N ARG A 122 -2.04 -25.63 10.27
CA ARG A 122 -3.01 -26.67 10.64
C ARG A 122 -3.67 -27.28 9.41
N SER A 123 -4.10 -26.44 8.47
CA SER A 123 -4.69 -26.90 7.20
C SER A 123 -3.71 -27.79 6.42
N LYS A 124 -2.46 -27.33 6.24
CA LYS A 124 -1.42 -28.09 5.53
C LYS A 124 -1.09 -29.42 6.22
N ASN A 125 -1.01 -29.44 7.55
CA ASN A 125 -0.75 -30.66 8.32
C ASN A 125 -1.82 -31.72 8.08
N GLU A 126 -3.06 -31.29 7.87
CA GLU A 126 -4.19 -32.17 7.53
C GLU A 126 -4.40 -32.34 6.02
N LYS A 127 -3.46 -31.88 5.19
CA LYS A 127 -3.51 -31.94 3.72
C LYS A 127 -4.72 -31.26 3.11
N ARG A 128 -5.12 -30.14 3.70
CA ARG A 128 -6.19 -29.26 3.23
C ARG A 128 -5.61 -28.03 2.55
N ASP A 129 -6.40 -27.39 1.69
CA ASP A 129 -6.05 -26.09 1.13
C ASP A 129 -6.01 -25.03 2.22
N THR A 130 -5.27 -23.95 2.00
CA THR A 130 -5.15 -22.85 2.95
C THR A 130 -6.15 -21.74 2.63
N VAL A 131 -6.83 -21.26 3.68
CA VAL A 131 -7.76 -20.12 3.55
C VAL A 131 -7.04 -18.80 3.30
N TYR A 132 -5.86 -18.64 3.88
CA TYR A 132 -5.09 -17.41 3.70
C TYR A 132 -3.99 -17.61 2.67
N THR A 133 -3.92 -16.73 1.68
CA THR A 133 -2.86 -16.67 0.69
C THR A 133 -2.08 -15.38 0.85
N TYR A 134 -0.79 -15.40 0.53
CA TYR A 134 0.11 -14.25 0.58
C TYR A 134 1.32 -14.48 -0.34
N THR A 135 1.96 -13.41 -0.76
CA THR A 135 3.12 -13.49 -1.66
C THR A 135 4.44 -13.56 -0.91
N LYS A 136 4.53 -12.92 0.27
CA LYS A 136 5.74 -12.88 1.09
C LYS A 136 5.39 -12.76 2.56
N ALA A 137 6.15 -13.43 3.42
CA ALA A 137 6.09 -13.27 4.87
C ALA A 137 7.36 -12.57 5.38
N THR A 138 7.20 -11.64 6.30
CA THR A 138 8.29 -10.93 6.97
C THR A 138 8.26 -11.27 8.45
N PHE A 139 9.39 -11.68 8.99
CA PHE A 139 9.51 -12.13 10.38
C PHE A 139 10.47 -11.23 11.16
N ASP A 140 10.17 -11.06 12.45
CA ASP A 140 11.12 -10.49 13.40
C ASP A 140 12.18 -11.53 13.85
N ARG A 141 13.04 -11.15 14.77
CA ARG A 141 14.10 -12.04 15.30
C ARG A 141 13.60 -13.22 16.11
N GLU A 142 12.49 -13.02 16.81
CA GLU A 142 11.83 -14.05 17.59
C GLU A 142 11.03 -15.00 16.72
N LYS A 143 11.01 -14.77 15.41
CA LYS A 143 10.24 -15.50 14.39
C LYS A 143 8.75 -15.19 14.39
N HIS A 144 8.33 -14.12 15.06
CA HIS A 144 6.98 -13.62 14.87
C HIS A 144 6.80 -13.01 13.49
N CYS A 145 5.69 -13.31 12.84
CA CYS A 145 5.37 -12.73 11.56
C CYS A 145 4.89 -11.29 11.75
N MET A 146 5.61 -10.35 11.16
CA MET A 146 5.32 -8.91 11.24
C MET A 146 4.57 -8.38 10.02
N GLY A 147 4.48 -9.17 8.94
CA GLY A 147 3.77 -8.80 7.73
C GLY A 147 3.59 -9.97 6.79
N LEU A 148 2.45 -9.98 6.09
CA LEU A 148 2.13 -10.89 4.99
C LEU A 148 1.72 -10.03 3.78
N ASP A 149 2.67 -9.84 2.86
CA ASP A 149 2.41 -9.06 1.66
C ASP A 149 1.36 -9.77 0.80
N GLY A 150 0.36 -9.04 0.35
CA GLY A 150 -0.73 -9.60 -0.45
C GLY A 150 -1.59 -10.62 0.31
N LEU A 151 -1.76 -10.42 1.63
CA LEU A 151 -2.64 -11.27 2.43
C LEU A 151 -4.07 -11.22 1.91
N ALA A 152 -4.59 -12.33 1.43
CA ALA A 152 -5.97 -12.50 1.00
C ALA A 152 -6.68 -13.61 1.78
N PHE A 153 -7.93 -13.37 2.12
CA PHE A 153 -8.84 -14.31 2.75
C PHE A 153 -9.72 -14.99 1.69
N ARG A 154 -9.50 -16.29 1.49
CA ARG A 154 -10.25 -17.14 0.54
C ARG A 154 -11.47 -17.75 1.22
N ALA A 155 -12.54 -16.96 1.32
CA ALA A 155 -13.74 -17.31 2.10
C ALA A 155 -14.38 -18.65 1.68
N GLU A 156 -14.35 -18.99 0.38
CA GLU A 156 -14.93 -20.24 -0.16
C GLU A 156 -14.09 -21.50 0.12
N THR A 157 -12.94 -21.37 0.77
CA THR A 157 -12.06 -22.52 1.06
C THR A 157 -12.53 -23.26 2.32
N GLU A 158 -12.83 -24.54 2.18
CA GLU A 158 -13.23 -25.44 3.28
C GLU A 158 -12.01 -25.85 4.11
N SER A 159 -11.63 -25.05 5.11
CA SER A 159 -10.41 -25.29 5.90
C SER A 159 -10.39 -24.50 7.20
N TYR A 160 -9.25 -24.57 7.93
CA TYR A 160 -9.02 -23.83 9.17
C TYR A 160 -8.73 -22.37 8.91
N ARG A 161 -9.32 -21.51 9.73
CA ARG A 161 -9.18 -20.06 9.73
C ARG A 161 -9.47 -19.47 11.11
N LEU A 162 -9.32 -18.18 11.25
CA LEU A 162 -9.89 -17.46 12.38
C LEU A 162 -11.40 -17.33 12.21
N PRO A 163 -12.20 -17.31 13.30
CA PRO A 163 -13.62 -17.02 13.21
C PRO A 163 -13.84 -15.61 12.68
N THR A 164 -14.90 -15.39 11.92
CA THR A 164 -15.35 -14.01 11.66
C THR A 164 -15.91 -13.41 12.96
N GLU A 165 -15.97 -12.07 13.05
CA GLU A 165 -16.59 -11.42 14.21
C GLU A 165 -18.03 -11.91 14.42
N ALA A 166 -18.78 -12.10 13.34
CA ALA A 166 -20.15 -12.58 13.39
C ALA A 166 -20.26 -14.02 13.90
N GLU A 167 -19.38 -14.91 13.45
CA GLU A 167 -19.31 -16.30 13.96
C GLU A 167 -18.95 -16.33 15.44
N TRP A 168 -17.94 -15.54 15.82
CA TRP A 168 -17.51 -15.45 17.22
C TRP A 168 -18.65 -14.99 18.13
N VAL A 169 -19.37 -13.91 17.74
CA VAL A 169 -20.50 -13.38 18.50
C VAL A 169 -21.68 -14.36 18.51
N ALA A 170 -21.95 -15.06 17.41
CA ALA A 170 -23.02 -16.08 17.34
C ALA A 170 -22.82 -17.19 18.37
N VAL A 171 -21.56 -17.61 18.56
CA VAL A 171 -21.21 -18.63 19.55
C VAL A 171 -21.18 -18.04 20.95
N ALA A 172 -20.56 -16.88 21.14
CA ALA A 172 -20.45 -16.22 22.42
C ALA A 172 -21.84 -15.93 23.04
N LYS A 173 -22.81 -15.49 22.24
CA LYS A 173 -24.18 -15.20 22.69
C LYS A 173 -24.78 -16.33 23.54
N ASN A 174 -24.49 -17.58 23.25
CA ASN A 174 -25.00 -18.74 23.95
C ASN A 174 -24.05 -19.24 25.06
N ASN A 175 -22.84 -18.74 25.13
CA ASN A 175 -21.78 -19.13 26.06
C ASN A 175 -21.26 -17.91 26.85
N TRP A 176 -22.12 -16.91 27.11
CA TRP A 176 -21.76 -15.63 27.70
C TRP A 176 -22.25 -15.46 29.13
N ASP A 177 -21.34 -15.47 30.05
CA ASP A 177 -21.57 -15.10 31.44
C ASP A 177 -20.26 -14.53 32.00
N VAL A 178 -20.20 -13.24 32.23
CA VAL A 178 -19.00 -12.55 32.71
C VAL A 178 -18.54 -13.08 34.06
N SER A 179 -19.46 -13.57 34.89
CA SER A 179 -19.12 -14.20 36.17
C SER A 179 -18.46 -15.59 36.04
N LYS A 180 -18.49 -16.18 34.85
CA LYS A 180 -17.92 -17.48 34.48
C LYS A 180 -16.67 -17.34 33.60
N GLY A 181 -16.03 -16.19 33.61
CA GLY A 181 -14.78 -15.92 32.90
C GLY A 181 -13.61 -15.59 33.83
N TRP A 182 -12.39 -15.81 33.37
CA TRP A 182 -11.17 -15.36 34.05
C TRP A 182 -10.96 -13.89 33.71
N THR A 183 -11.33 -13.00 34.63
CA THR A 183 -11.27 -11.54 34.47
C THR A 183 -10.34 -10.91 35.48
N GLY A 184 -10.09 -9.62 35.43
CA GLY A 184 -9.28 -8.89 36.40
C GLY A 184 -9.78 -9.01 37.86
N ALA A 185 -11.02 -9.47 38.08
CA ALA A 185 -11.59 -9.66 39.40
C ALA A 185 -11.21 -11.00 40.04
N ASN A 186 -10.90 -12.03 39.27
CA ASN A 186 -10.71 -13.38 39.77
C ASN A 186 -9.49 -14.16 39.21
N SER A 187 -8.80 -13.61 38.23
CA SER A 187 -7.70 -14.27 37.51
C SER A 187 -6.36 -14.26 38.26
N GLU A 188 -6.24 -13.53 39.36
CA GLU A 188 -4.94 -13.29 40.01
C GLU A 188 -3.91 -12.65 39.05
N SER A 189 -4.36 -11.86 38.09
CA SER A 189 -3.54 -11.19 37.05
C SER A 189 -2.68 -12.15 36.22
N ARG A 190 -3.17 -13.36 35.93
CA ARG A 190 -2.48 -14.37 35.12
C ARG A 190 -3.45 -15.14 34.22
N LEU A 191 -2.91 -15.75 33.18
CA LEU A 191 -3.64 -16.71 32.37
C LEU A 191 -3.96 -17.99 33.18
N HIS A 192 -5.07 -18.61 32.84
CA HIS A 192 -5.50 -19.89 33.36
C HIS A 192 -5.56 -20.92 32.26
N GLU A 193 -5.48 -22.21 32.63
CA GLU A 193 -5.69 -23.29 31.66
C GLU A 193 -7.05 -23.16 31.00
N VAL A 194 -7.10 -23.46 29.71
CA VAL A 194 -8.36 -23.39 28.96
C VAL A 194 -9.42 -24.28 29.59
N CYS A 195 -10.67 -23.87 29.54
CA CYS A 195 -11.81 -24.58 30.12
C CYS A 195 -11.69 -24.87 31.63
N SER A 196 -10.97 -24.09 32.39
CA SER A 196 -10.71 -24.36 33.81
C SER A 196 -11.64 -23.62 34.78
N VAL A 197 -12.60 -22.83 34.30
CA VAL A 197 -13.54 -22.12 35.16
C VAL A 197 -14.49 -23.10 35.84
N GLU A 198 -14.45 -23.16 37.18
CA GLU A 198 -15.34 -24.05 37.95
C GLU A 198 -16.84 -23.70 37.76
N GLY A 199 -17.63 -24.74 37.52
CA GLY A 199 -19.08 -24.59 37.31
C GLY A 199 -19.48 -23.93 36.01
N SER A 200 -18.58 -23.80 35.04
CA SER A 200 -18.94 -23.48 33.65
C SER A 200 -19.39 -24.77 32.97
N GLU A 201 -20.63 -24.77 32.45
CA GLU A 201 -21.21 -25.88 31.67
C GLU A 201 -21.25 -25.50 30.17
N PHE A 202 -20.53 -24.46 29.76
CA PHE A 202 -20.51 -24.02 28.37
C PHE A 202 -19.80 -25.04 27.47
N GLU A 203 -20.42 -25.32 26.33
CA GLU A 203 -19.85 -26.23 25.34
C GLU A 203 -18.59 -25.63 24.70
N VAL A 204 -18.56 -24.28 24.53
CA VAL A 204 -17.41 -23.50 24.11
C VAL A 204 -16.92 -22.70 25.31
N CYS A 205 -15.69 -22.94 25.74
CA CYS A 205 -15.11 -22.34 26.93
C CYS A 205 -14.48 -20.98 26.62
N ASP A 206 -14.29 -20.20 27.69
CA ASP A 206 -13.44 -18.99 27.71
C ASP A 206 -13.81 -17.92 26.66
N MET A 207 -15.11 -17.87 26.29
CA MET A 207 -15.65 -16.78 25.47
C MET A 207 -15.65 -15.44 26.22
N VAL A 208 -15.39 -15.47 27.54
CA VAL A 208 -15.28 -14.31 28.41
C VAL A 208 -13.99 -14.42 29.22
N GLY A 209 -13.13 -13.41 29.09
CA GLY A 209 -11.91 -13.33 29.86
C GLY A 209 -10.80 -14.24 29.34
N ASN A 210 -9.88 -14.65 30.20
CA ASN A 210 -8.67 -15.40 29.93
C ASN A 210 -7.77 -14.64 28.93
N ALA A 211 -7.94 -14.86 27.63
CA ALA A 211 -7.26 -14.09 26.61
C ALA A 211 -8.24 -13.43 25.64
N LEU A 212 -7.98 -12.17 25.25
CA LEU A 212 -8.61 -11.58 24.08
C LEU A 212 -8.30 -12.39 22.84
N GLU A 213 -9.24 -12.49 21.92
CA GLU A 213 -9.10 -13.37 20.77
C GLU A 213 -9.12 -12.62 19.45
N TRP A 214 -8.10 -12.84 18.62
CA TRP A 214 -8.11 -12.41 17.23
C TRP A 214 -9.27 -13.02 16.47
N VAL A 215 -10.02 -12.20 15.75
CA VAL A 215 -10.97 -12.66 14.73
C VAL A 215 -10.45 -12.31 13.33
N ASN A 216 -11.06 -12.90 12.30
CA ASN A 216 -10.61 -12.73 10.91
C ASN A 216 -10.70 -11.28 10.41
N ASP A 217 -11.68 -10.55 10.89
CA ASP A 217 -12.17 -9.32 10.30
C ASP A 217 -11.20 -8.14 10.44
N TRP A 218 -11.17 -7.30 9.42
CA TRP A 218 -10.68 -5.96 9.55
C TRP A 218 -11.70 -5.09 10.30
N LEU A 219 -11.20 -4.16 11.12
CA LEU A 219 -12.06 -3.21 11.82
C LEU A 219 -12.65 -2.21 10.81
N GLY A 220 -13.95 -2.25 10.63
CA GLY A 220 -14.73 -1.29 9.86
C GLY A 220 -15.87 -0.72 10.67
N ASN A 221 -16.54 0.29 10.14
CA ASN A 221 -17.73 0.86 10.77
C ASN A 221 -18.94 -0.07 10.58
N PHE A 222 -19.82 -0.08 11.55
CA PHE A 222 -21.12 -0.69 11.41
C PHE A 222 -22.14 0.25 10.73
N SER A 223 -23.18 -0.33 10.17
CA SER A 223 -24.30 0.37 9.58
C SER A 223 -25.59 -0.29 10.06
N ASP A 224 -26.64 0.48 10.29
CA ASP A 224 -27.97 -0.06 10.63
C ASP A 224 -28.57 -0.79 9.42
N THR A 225 -28.14 -2.03 9.25
CA THR A 225 -28.52 -2.90 8.13
C THR A 225 -28.52 -4.36 8.55
N THR A 226 -29.04 -5.21 7.67
CA THR A 226 -28.93 -6.67 7.80
C THR A 226 -28.12 -7.23 6.64
N LEU A 227 -27.06 -7.94 6.95
CA LEU A 227 -26.19 -8.59 5.98
C LEU A 227 -26.26 -10.12 6.14
N THR A 228 -25.95 -10.85 5.09
CA THR A 228 -25.74 -12.29 5.14
C THR A 228 -24.27 -12.59 5.00
N ASN A 229 -23.74 -13.50 5.84
CA ASN A 229 -22.37 -14.00 5.79
C ASN A 229 -21.30 -12.88 5.82
N TYR A 230 -21.50 -11.90 6.69
CA TYR A 230 -20.56 -10.78 6.85
C TYR A 230 -19.22 -11.21 7.41
N VAL A 231 -18.15 -10.73 6.81
CA VAL A 231 -16.75 -11.06 7.11
C VAL A 231 -15.85 -9.84 7.35
N GLY A 232 -16.43 -8.70 7.72
CA GLY A 232 -15.69 -7.50 8.08
C GLY A 232 -15.59 -6.44 6.99
N ALA A 233 -14.72 -5.48 7.19
CA ALA A 233 -14.32 -4.53 6.16
C ALA A 233 -13.37 -5.19 5.15
N PRO A 234 -13.26 -4.67 3.92
CA PRO A 234 -12.37 -5.23 2.90
C PRO A 234 -10.89 -5.03 3.22
N ASP A 235 -10.58 -3.99 3.97
CA ASP A 235 -9.24 -3.63 4.43
C ASP A 235 -9.28 -2.96 5.80
N GLY A 236 -8.14 -2.72 6.41
CA GLY A 236 -8.02 -2.12 7.73
C GLY A 236 -8.09 -0.58 7.73
N GLY A 237 -8.45 0.05 6.64
CA GLY A 237 -8.43 1.51 6.49
C GLY A 237 -7.03 2.09 6.62
N SER A 238 -6.93 3.38 6.90
CA SER A 238 -5.65 4.09 6.99
C SER A 238 -4.72 3.63 8.12
N LEU A 239 -5.24 2.88 9.09
CA LEU A 239 -4.48 2.45 10.27
C LEU A 239 -4.20 0.94 10.33
N GLY A 240 -4.78 0.15 9.42
CA GLY A 240 -4.62 -1.30 9.40
C GLY A 240 -5.15 -2.00 10.66
N LEU A 241 -6.31 -1.56 11.16
CA LEU A 241 -6.85 -2.00 12.43
C LEU A 241 -7.55 -3.36 12.33
N ARG A 242 -7.36 -4.19 13.35
CA ARG A 242 -7.99 -5.49 13.55
C ARG A 242 -8.94 -5.48 14.72
N ILE A 243 -9.62 -6.61 14.91
CA ILE A 243 -10.59 -6.82 15.98
C ILE A 243 -10.07 -7.92 16.91
N VAL A 244 -10.22 -7.68 18.22
CA VAL A 244 -10.08 -8.68 19.27
C VAL A 244 -11.34 -8.69 20.13
N LYS A 245 -11.74 -9.88 20.61
CA LYS A 245 -12.99 -10.12 21.31
C LYS A 245 -12.78 -10.77 22.68
N GLY A 246 -13.77 -10.72 23.54
CA GLY A 246 -13.89 -11.55 24.75
C GLY A 246 -13.43 -10.91 26.05
N GLY A 247 -12.58 -9.89 26.01
CA GLY A 247 -11.86 -9.43 27.20
C GLY A 247 -10.72 -10.36 27.59
N SER A 248 -10.00 -10.04 28.65
CA SER A 248 -8.86 -10.83 29.11
C SER A 248 -8.82 -10.95 30.64
N TYR A 249 -7.87 -11.69 31.14
CA TYR A 249 -7.60 -11.83 32.56
C TYR A 249 -7.25 -10.51 33.27
N PHE A 250 -6.96 -9.43 32.49
CA PHE A 250 -6.76 -8.08 33.02
C PHE A 250 -8.01 -7.20 32.94
N SER A 251 -8.97 -7.56 32.13
CA SER A 251 -10.16 -6.72 31.87
C SER A 251 -11.08 -6.71 33.09
N SER A 252 -11.58 -5.54 33.48
CA SER A 252 -12.59 -5.48 34.55
C SER A 252 -13.91 -6.05 34.04
N PRO A 253 -14.65 -6.81 34.86
CA PRO A 253 -15.91 -7.42 34.44
C PRO A 253 -16.89 -6.42 33.83
N GLU A 254 -16.93 -5.19 34.35
CA GLU A 254 -17.82 -4.14 33.91
C GLU A 254 -17.47 -3.58 32.54
N SER A 255 -16.23 -3.81 32.07
CA SER A 255 -15.78 -3.36 30.75
C SER A 255 -15.94 -4.41 29.65
N ILE A 256 -16.30 -5.64 30.01
CA ILE A 256 -16.43 -6.76 29.07
C ILE A 256 -17.86 -6.82 28.53
N HIS A 257 -18.03 -6.46 27.29
CA HIS A 257 -19.30 -6.53 26.57
C HIS A 257 -19.20 -7.34 25.29
N LEU A 258 -20.28 -8.01 24.94
CA LEU A 258 -20.33 -8.82 23.71
C LEU A 258 -20.05 -7.97 22.45
N TYR A 259 -20.41 -6.70 22.47
CA TYR A 259 -20.21 -5.77 21.38
C TYR A 259 -18.79 -5.19 21.29
N ASN A 260 -17.91 -5.39 22.30
CA ASN A 260 -16.54 -4.85 22.24
C ASN A 260 -15.78 -5.40 21.01
N ARG A 261 -15.03 -4.51 20.37
CA ARG A 261 -14.24 -4.79 19.18
C ARG A 261 -12.74 -4.50 19.38
N GLY A 262 -12.29 -4.54 20.59
CA GLY A 262 -10.91 -4.25 21.00
C GLY A 262 -10.78 -4.11 22.49
N ASP A 263 -9.56 -3.84 22.91
CA ASP A 263 -9.23 -3.46 24.30
C ASP A 263 -9.29 -1.92 24.43
N ILE A 264 -8.66 -1.38 25.46
CA ILE A 264 -8.49 0.06 25.67
C ILE A 264 -7.82 0.71 24.46
N TYR A 265 -6.88 -0.01 23.82
CA TYR A 265 -6.15 0.44 22.64
C TYR A 265 -6.64 -0.28 21.38
N THR A 266 -6.54 0.40 20.25
CA THR A 266 -6.71 -0.21 18.94
C THR A 266 -5.52 -1.12 18.63
N VAL A 267 -5.80 -2.25 17.97
CA VAL A 267 -4.79 -3.25 17.60
C VAL A 267 -4.63 -3.33 16.09
N THR A 268 -3.40 -3.51 15.64
CA THR A 268 -3.05 -3.76 14.23
C THR A 268 -2.65 -5.21 14.04
N SER A 269 -2.52 -5.65 12.80
CA SER A 269 -2.11 -7.02 12.51
C SER A 269 -0.74 -7.42 13.10
N ALA A 270 0.14 -6.46 13.37
CA ALA A 270 1.46 -6.68 13.96
C ALA A 270 1.51 -6.47 15.48
N THR A 271 0.40 -6.06 16.10
CA THR A 271 0.33 -5.91 17.56
C THR A 271 0.48 -7.25 18.25
N ARG A 272 1.30 -7.29 19.33
CA ARG A 272 1.44 -8.44 20.22
C ARG A 272 1.13 -8.01 21.66
N SER A 273 0.46 -8.88 22.40
CA SER A 273 0.23 -8.67 23.83
C SER A 273 0.12 -10.01 24.55
N ILE A 274 0.62 -10.02 25.79
CA ILE A 274 0.58 -11.19 26.67
C ILE A 274 -0.84 -11.63 27.07
N TYR A 275 -1.84 -10.85 26.72
CA TYR A 275 -3.25 -11.13 26.98
C TYR A 275 -4.09 -11.23 25.70
N VAL A 276 -3.45 -11.37 24.54
CA VAL A 276 -4.15 -11.57 23.26
C VAL A 276 -3.70 -12.90 22.64
N GLY A 277 -4.63 -13.77 22.42
CA GLY A 277 -4.52 -15.07 21.77
C GLY A 277 -5.52 -15.20 20.63
N PHE A 278 -5.97 -16.42 20.35
CA PHE A 278 -6.96 -16.69 19.30
C PHE A 278 -7.54 -18.08 19.43
N ARG A 279 -8.68 -18.31 18.78
CA ARG A 279 -9.22 -19.66 18.51
C ARG A 279 -9.40 -19.87 17.03
N LEU A 280 -9.55 -21.14 16.60
CA LEU A 280 -9.81 -21.46 15.21
C LEU A 280 -11.31 -21.57 14.93
N ALA A 281 -11.68 -21.28 13.70
CA ALA A 281 -12.87 -21.76 13.04
C ALA A 281 -12.51 -22.73 11.90
N TYR A 282 -13.44 -23.55 11.48
CA TYR A 282 -13.31 -24.43 10.34
C TYR A 282 -14.57 -24.37 9.48
N GLY A 283 -14.37 -24.38 8.18
CA GLY A 283 -15.42 -24.34 7.19
C GLY A 283 -15.28 -23.12 6.27
N LYS A 284 -15.90 -23.19 5.12
CA LYS A 284 -15.98 -22.07 4.20
C LYS A 284 -17.04 -21.07 4.66
N VAL A 285 -16.92 -19.84 4.22
CA VAL A 285 -17.96 -18.81 4.30
C VAL A 285 -18.49 -18.58 2.89
N PRO A 286 -19.61 -19.23 2.53
CA PRO A 286 -20.18 -19.08 1.19
C PRO A 286 -20.75 -17.67 1.02
N ASP A 287 -20.70 -17.14 -0.19
CA ASP A 287 -21.25 -15.82 -0.54
C ASP A 287 -20.88 -14.74 0.50
N ALA A 288 -19.61 -14.75 0.91
CA ALA A 288 -19.10 -13.84 1.92
C ALA A 288 -19.35 -12.39 1.54
N THR A 289 -19.78 -11.59 2.52
CA THR A 289 -20.13 -10.18 2.32
C THR A 289 -19.20 -9.28 3.13
N TRP A 290 -18.56 -8.34 2.48
CA TRP A 290 -17.79 -7.26 3.08
C TRP A 290 -18.61 -5.97 3.09
N MET A 291 -18.26 -5.05 3.99
CA MET A 291 -18.85 -3.72 4.01
C MET A 291 -17.75 -2.66 3.93
N GLY A 292 -17.84 -1.79 2.93
CA GLY A 292 -16.94 -0.66 2.75
C GLY A 292 -17.15 0.46 3.78
N SER A 293 -16.21 1.38 3.82
CA SER A 293 -16.28 2.56 4.71
C SER A 293 -17.48 3.49 4.39
N ASP A 294 -18.03 3.38 3.19
CA ASP A 294 -19.24 4.07 2.73
C ASP A 294 -20.57 3.40 3.16
N GLY A 295 -20.49 2.28 3.88
CA GLY A 295 -21.62 1.49 4.33
C GLY A 295 -22.27 0.61 3.25
N ARG A 296 -21.65 0.44 2.08
CA ARG A 296 -22.12 -0.46 1.04
C ARG A 296 -21.55 -1.86 1.23
N ALA A 297 -22.43 -2.85 1.06
CA ALA A 297 -22.04 -4.25 1.09
C ALA A 297 -21.68 -4.75 -0.32
N PHE A 298 -20.68 -5.62 -0.41
CA PHE A 298 -20.28 -6.30 -1.64
C PHE A 298 -19.74 -7.71 -1.34
N SER A 299 -19.86 -8.60 -2.31
CA SER A 299 -19.51 -10.02 -2.17
C SER A 299 -18.22 -10.42 -2.89
N ASN A 300 -17.54 -9.46 -3.53
CA ASN A 300 -16.33 -9.74 -4.29
C ASN A 300 -15.21 -8.80 -3.82
N VAL A 301 -14.10 -9.35 -3.35
CA VAL A 301 -12.95 -8.58 -2.88
C VAL A 301 -11.86 -8.58 -3.93
N ILE A 302 -11.47 -7.38 -4.33
CA ILE A 302 -10.28 -7.14 -5.13
C ILE A 302 -9.15 -6.74 -4.17
N VAL A 303 -8.06 -7.49 -4.19
CA VAL A 303 -6.96 -7.35 -3.23
C VAL A 303 -5.75 -6.68 -3.89
N PRO A 304 -5.28 -5.53 -3.38
CA PRO A 304 -4.00 -4.97 -3.79
C PRO A 304 -2.86 -5.86 -3.25
N LEU A 305 -1.97 -6.33 -4.12
CA LEU A 305 -0.88 -7.25 -3.79
C LEU A 305 0.47 -6.53 -3.61
N ALA A 306 0.72 -5.49 -4.40
CA ALA A 306 1.96 -4.73 -4.32
C ALA A 306 1.81 -3.52 -3.40
N ALA A 307 2.72 -3.37 -2.46
CA ALA A 307 2.81 -2.17 -1.64
C ALA A 307 3.24 -0.95 -2.48
N SER A 308 2.89 0.27 -2.03
CA SER A 308 3.29 1.54 -2.68
C SER A 308 4.80 1.64 -2.88
N THR A 309 5.60 1.15 -1.93
CA THR A 309 7.06 1.12 -2.03
C THR A 309 7.58 0.25 -3.16
N LYS A 310 6.93 -0.89 -3.41
CA LYS A 310 7.31 -1.76 -4.54
C LYS A 310 6.99 -1.09 -5.87
N VAL A 311 5.83 -0.46 -5.98
CA VAL A 311 5.44 0.29 -7.18
C VAL A 311 6.37 1.49 -7.37
N HIS A 312 6.71 2.22 -6.30
CA HIS A 312 7.67 3.30 -6.33
C HIS A 312 9.05 2.85 -6.82
N SER A 313 9.54 1.70 -6.37
CA SER A 313 10.86 1.19 -6.80
C SER A 313 10.96 0.94 -8.30
N LEU A 314 9.83 0.75 -8.98
CA LEU A 314 9.74 0.53 -10.42
C LEU A 314 9.40 1.81 -11.20
N SER A 315 8.55 2.65 -10.64
CA SER A 315 8.05 3.87 -11.31
C SER A 315 8.83 5.14 -10.97
N GLY A 316 9.69 5.10 -9.96
CA GLY A 316 10.46 6.26 -9.50
C GLY A 316 9.65 7.29 -8.70
N THR A 317 8.34 7.10 -8.55
CA THR A 317 7.44 8.04 -7.86
C THR A 317 6.35 7.33 -7.10
N TYR A 318 5.83 7.97 -6.03
CA TYR A 318 4.61 7.52 -5.33
C TYR A 318 3.33 8.04 -5.98
N LYS A 319 3.43 9.04 -6.88
CA LYS A 319 2.27 9.56 -7.61
C LYS A 319 1.93 8.65 -8.77
N VAL A 320 1.35 7.51 -8.41
CA VAL A 320 0.94 6.46 -9.32
C VAL A 320 -0.50 6.09 -9.02
N LYS A 321 -1.30 5.97 -10.07
CA LYS A 321 -2.67 5.46 -9.98
C LYS A 321 -2.87 4.36 -11.00
N LEU A 322 -3.54 3.30 -10.56
CA LEU A 322 -3.98 2.21 -11.40
C LEU A 322 -5.51 2.28 -11.52
N VAL A 323 -6.05 2.26 -12.72
CA VAL A 323 -7.47 2.06 -12.99
C VAL A 323 -7.65 0.79 -13.80
N PHE A 324 -8.74 0.08 -13.57
CA PHE A 324 -9.08 -1.13 -14.29
C PHE A 324 -10.60 -1.37 -14.26
N ARG A 325 -11.06 -2.29 -15.07
CA ARG A 325 -12.43 -2.75 -15.05
C ARG A 325 -12.57 -3.97 -14.14
N ASN A 326 -13.54 -3.95 -13.22
CA ASN A 326 -14.09 -5.14 -12.60
C ASN A 326 -15.13 -5.73 -13.58
N ASP A 327 -14.78 -6.83 -14.27
CA ASP A 327 -15.65 -7.36 -15.33
C ASP A 327 -16.91 -8.05 -14.78
N LEU A 328 -16.91 -8.46 -13.51
CA LEU A 328 -18.10 -9.01 -12.86
C LEU A 328 -19.21 -7.94 -12.69
N THR A 329 -18.85 -6.73 -12.37
CA THR A 329 -19.80 -5.63 -12.13
C THR A 329 -19.95 -4.70 -13.33
N GLY A 330 -18.94 -4.65 -14.21
CA GLY A 330 -18.87 -3.71 -15.30
C GLY A 330 -18.35 -2.32 -14.89
N ASN A 331 -18.03 -2.13 -13.62
CA ASN A 331 -17.58 -0.87 -13.06
C ASN A 331 -16.07 -0.64 -13.27
N LEU A 332 -15.67 0.62 -13.13
CA LEU A 332 -14.26 0.97 -12.95
C LEU A 332 -13.87 0.83 -11.49
N ALA A 333 -12.70 0.27 -11.26
CA ALA A 333 -12.04 0.26 -9.96
C ALA A 333 -10.66 0.90 -10.07
N PHE A 334 -10.15 1.52 -8.99
CA PHE A 334 -8.84 2.14 -9.00
C PHE A 334 -8.12 2.01 -7.67
N ILE A 335 -6.79 2.14 -7.74
CA ILE A 335 -5.89 2.25 -6.59
C ILE A 335 -5.08 3.54 -6.74
N ASP A 336 -4.98 4.31 -5.67
CA ASP A 336 -4.06 5.44 -5.55
C ASP A 336 -2.86 5.02 -4.69
N TYR A 337 -1.71 4.80 -5.31
CA TYR A 337 -0.49 4.34 -4.63
C TYR A 337 0.19 5.44 -3.79
N ALA A 338 -0.28 6.70 -3.88
CA ALA A 338 0.13 7.74 -2.96
C ALA A 338 -0.49 7.58 -1.56
N SER A 339 -1.49 6.71 -1.40
CA SER A 339 -2.07 6.36 -0.11
C SER A 339 -1.11 5.45 0.68
N GLY A 340 -0.97 5.72 1.98
CA GLY A 340 -0.10 4.92 2.86
C GLY A 340 -0.61 3.49 3.05
N ILE A 341 -1.94 3.30 3.07
CA ILE A 341 -2.60 1.99 3.05
C ILE A 341 -3.42 1.91 1.79
N LEU A 342 -3.16 0.85 1.02
CA LEU A 342 -3.79 0.65 -0.26
C LEU A 342 -5.17 0.04 -0.08
N SER A 343 -6.14 0.64 -0.73
CA SER A 343 -7.47 0.10 -0.92
C SER A 343 -7.85 0.17 -2.40
N VAL A 344 -8.70 -0.75 -2.82
CA VAL A 344 -9.35 -0.69 -4.12
C VAL A 344 -10.65 0.08 -3.97
N THR A 345 -10.80 1.14 -4.73
CA THR A 345 -12.05 1.92 -4.79
C THR A 345 -12.78 1.58 -6.07
N GLU A 346 -13.97 1.01 -5.98
CA GLU A 346 -14.84 0.76 -7.11
C GLU A 346 -15.84 1.90 -7.29
N ILE A 347 -15.93 2.44 -8.50
CA ILE A 347 -16.89 3.49 -8.86
C ILE A 347 -18.18 2.80 -9.30
N VAL A 348 -19.13 2.70 -8.38
CA VAL A 348 -20.37 1.93 -8.59
C VAL A 348 -21.40 2.78 -9.33
N ASP A 349 -21.77 2.34 -10.54
CA ASP A 349 -22.90 2.89 -11.29
C ASP A 349 -23.48 1.87 -12.29
N ASN A 350 -24.36 2.31 -13.19
CA ASN A 350 -24.98 1.45 -14.20
C ASN A 350 -24.31 1.55 -15.58
N ILE A 351 -23.08 2.11 -15.65
CA ILE A 351 -22.36 2.27 -16.91
C ILE A 351 -21.35 1.14 -17.06
N ASN A 352 -21.54 0.32 -18.07
CA ASN A 352 -20.62 -0.74 -18.40
C ASN A 352 -19.37 -0.16 -19.06
N ALA A 353 -18.27 -0.03 -18.31
CA ALA A 353 -17.09 0.72 -18.69
C ALA A 353 -15.99 -0.19 -19.26
N TYR A 354 -15.42 0.23 -20.38
CA TYR A 354 -14.30 -0.44 -21.05
C TYR A 354 -13.19 0.55 -21.39
N HIS A 355 -11.97 0.06 -21.55
CA HIS A 355 -10.78 0.82 -21.96
C HIS A 355 -10.60 2.12 -21.18
N PRO A 356 -10.52 2.05 -19.84
CA PRO A 356 -10.26 3.26 -19.06
C PRO A 356 -8.86 3.79 -19.32
N GLU A 357 -8.74 5.10 -19.33
CA GLU A 357 -7.45 5.78 -19.38
C GLU A 357 -7.42 7.02 -18.47
N ILE A 358 -6.44 7.09 -17.59
CA ILE A 358 -6.27 8.18 -16.64
C ILE A 358 -5.74 9.41 -17.38
N SER A 359 -6.30 10.58 -17.06
CA SER A 359 -5.87 11.86 -17.64
C SER A 359 -4.43 12.22 -17.27
N PRO A 360 -3.74 13.05 -18.06
CA PRO A 360 -2.35 13.42 -17.82
C PRO A 360 -2.07 14.06 -16.45
N ASP A 361 -3.10 14.68 -15.85
CA ASP A 361 -3.02 15.25 -14.50
C ASP A 361 -3.35 14.27 -13.36
N GLY A 362 -3.70 13.02 -13.69
CA GLY A 362 -4.04 11.98 -12.73
C GLY A 362 -5.40 12.12 -12.03
N LYS A 363 -6.25 13.07 -12.47
CA LYS A 363 -7.49 13.42 -11.75
C LYS A 363 -8.76 12.86 -12.36
N LYS A 364 -8.74 12.54 -13.63
CA LYS A 364 -9.90 12.06 -14.37
C LYS A 364 -9.62 10.74 -15.04
N VAL A 365 -10.67 10.05 -15.40
CA VAL A 365 -10.62 8.84 -16.24
C VAL A 365 -11.55 9.00 -17.42
N ALA A 366 -11.04 8.70 -18.61
CA ALA A 366 -11.83 8.51 -19.83
C ALA A 366 -12.10 7.02 -20.02
N PHE A 367 -13.26 6.64 -20.50
CA PHE A 367 -13.63 5.27 -20.79
C PHE A 367 -14.72 5.21 -21.86
N CYS A 368 -14.98 4.04 -22.43
CA CYS A 368 -16.06 3.84 -23.40
C CYS A 368 -16.97 2.69 -22.98
N THR A 369 -18.10 2.51 -23.70
CA THR A 369 -19.13 1.51 -23.39
C THR A 369 -19.18 0.35 -24.37
N GLY A 370 -18.23 0.21 -25.28
CA GLY A 370 -18.15 -0.88 -26.25
C GLY A 370 -16.73 -1.36 -26.49
N LEU A 371 -16.62 -2.59 -26.98
CA LEU A 371 -15.37 -3.25 -27.40
C LEU A 371 -15.23 -3.26 -28.90
N GLU A 372 -14.02 -3.60 -29.40
CA GLU A 372 -13.83 -3.85 -30.85
C GLU A 372 -14.73 -4.96 -31.33
N GLY A 373 -15.62 -4.61 -32.25
CA GLY A 373 -16.56 -5.58 -32.84
C GLY A 373 -17.72 -6.05 -31.96
N VAL A 374 -17.79 -5.56 -30.70
CA VAL A 374 -18.89 -5.84 -29.79
C VAL A 374 -19.45 -4.53 -29.25
N ASN A 375 -20.68 -4.20 -29.60
CA ASN A 375 -21.35 -2.93 -29.26
C ASN A 375 -20.54 -1.69 -29.66
N SER A 376 -19.62 -1.81 -30.61
CA SER A 376 -18.78 -0.71 -31.05
C SER A 376 -19.56 0.39 -31.79
N ASP A 377 -20.61 0.03 -32.47
CA ASP A 377 -21.53 0.94 -33.20
C ASP A 377 -22.42 1.76 -32.25
N THR A 378 -22.66 1.28 -31.05
CA THR A 378 -23.41 1.98 -29.98
C THR A 378 -22.53 2.55 -28.89
N SER A 379 -21.22 2.32 -28.94
CA SER A 379 -20.26 2.79 -27.94
C SER A 379 -20.27 4.30 -27.79
N VAL A 380 -20.09 4.76 -26.57
CA VAL A 380 -19.99 6.16 -26.20
C VAL A 380 -18.79 6.38 -25.29
N VAL A 381 -18.09 7.47 -25.46
CA VAL A 381 -16.97 7.87 -24.62
C VAL A 381 -17.47 8.81 -23.51
N TYR A 382 -17.00 8.55 -22.32
CA TYR A 382 -17.22 9.36 -21.12
C TYR A 382 -15.90 9.80 -20.49
N VAL A 383 -15.97 10.91 -19.75
CA VAL A 383 -14.92 11.37 -18.83
C VAL A 383 -15.57 11.68 -17.49
N ARG A 384 -14.92 11.25 -16.41
CA ARG A 384 -15.34 11.56 -15.04
C ARG A 384 -14.14 11.80 -14.14
N ASP A 385 -14.37 12.32 -12.94
CA ASP A 385 -13.33 12.38 -11.92
C ASP A 385 -12.97 10.99 -11.43
N LEU A 386 -11.69 10.76 -11.17
CA LEU A 386 -11.17 9.51 -10.62
C LEU A 386 -11.21 9.61 -9.09
N ASN A 387 -12.39 9.51 -8.54
CA ASN A 387 -12.69 9.50 -7.11
C ASN A 387 -13.79 8.47 -6.82
N ALA A 388 -14.08 8.18 -5.55
CA ALA A 388 -15.05 7.15 -5.16
C ALA A 388 -16.46 7.39 -5.73
N GLU A 389 -16.89 8.64 -5.82
CA GLU A 389 -18.19 9.02 -6.34
C GLU A 389 -18.23 9.03 -7.88
N GLY A 390 -17.08 9.00 -8.53
CA GLY A 390 -16.99 9.15 -9.99
C GLY A 390 -17.68 10.41 -10.46
N SER A 391 -17.51 11.52 -9.75
CA SER A 391 -18.23 12.77 -9.97
C SER A 391 -17.92 13.42 -11.31
N ASN A 392 -18.68 14.46 -11.67
CA ASN A 392 -18.50 15.25 -12.90
C ASN A 392 -18.46 14.41 -14.19
N LEU A 393 -19.36 13.43 -14.30
CA LEU A 393 -19.49 12.60 -15.48
C LEU A 393 -19.93 13.43 -16.72
N VAL A 394 -19.13 13.36 -17.77
CA VAL A 394 -19.39 14.07 -19.04
C VAL A 394 -19.38 13.08 -20.20
N LYS A 395 -20.41 13.12 -21.01
CA LYS A 395 -20.58 12.29 -22.20
C LYS A 395 -20.08 13.01 -23.44
N LEU A 396 -19.32 12.34 -24.29
CA LEU A 396 -19.03 12.80 -25.65
C LEU A 396 -20.25 12.51 -26.56
N ASP A 397 -20.78 13.53 -27.19
CA ASP A 397 -21.94 13.40 -28.09
C ASP A 397 -21.55 12.86 -29.48
N VAL A 398 -20.96 11.67 -29.50
CA VAL A 398 -20.56 10.92 -30.68
C VAL A 398 -20.88 9.46 -30.45
N VAL A 399 -21.77 8.90 -31.28
CA VAL A 399 -22.11 7.47 -31.25
C VAL A 399 -21.06 6.67 -32.01
N GLY A 400 -20.73 5.49 -31.52
CA GLY A 400 -19.67 4.63 -32.03
C GLY A 400 -18.25 5.09 -31.62
N ALA A 401 -18.12 6.09 -30.76
CA ALA A 401 -16.84 6.49 -30.19
C ALA A 401 -16.33 5.45 -29.18
N ALA A 402 -15.09 5.01 -29.32
CA ALA A 402 -14.50 3.97 -28.48
C ALA A 402 -13.00 4.18 -28.28
N ILE A 403 -12.43 3.50 -27.30
CA ILE A 403 -11.01 3.37 -26.98
C ILE A 403 -10.37 4.74 -26.87
N PRO A 404 -10.74 5.52 -25.86
CA PRO A 404 -10.20 6.86 -25.64
C PRO A 404 -8.73 6.82 -25.26
N ARG A 405 -7.95 7.82 -25.73
CA ARG A 405 -6.54 8.02 -25.41
C ARG A 405 -6.27 9.49 -25.13
N TRP A 406 -5.79 9.79 -23.92
CA TRP A 406 -5.41 11.15 -23.60
C TRP A 406 -4.12 11.57 -24.29
N ARG A 407 -4.06 12.83 -24.64
CA ARG A 407 -2.90 13.45 -25.25
C ARG A 407 -2.80 14.92 -24.89
N VAL A 408 -1.59 15.43 -24.68
CA VAL A 408 -1.29 16.85 -24.57
C VAL A 408 -0.63 17.30 -25.86
N LEU A 409 -1.17 18.32 -26.50
CA LEU A 409 -0.63 18.89 -27.73
C LEU A 409 0.47 19.92 -27.41
N ASP A 410 1.32 20.24 -28.41
CA ASP A 410 2.41 21.23 -28.27
C ASP A 410 1.94 22.62 -27.81
N ASN A 411 0.69 22.98 -28.09
CA ASN A 411 0.09 24.22 -27.62
C ASN A 411 -0.44 24.16 -26.18
N GLY A 412 -0.24 23.03 -25.48
CA GLY A 412 -0.71 22.79 -24.11
C GLY A 412 -2.17 22.32 -23.99
N ASP A 413 -2.90 22.18 -25.12
CA ASP A 413 -4.26 21.68 -25.09
C ASP A 413 -4.29 20.18 -24.75
N THR A 414 -5.14 19.81 -23.79
CA THR A 414 -5.44 18.40 -23.51
C THR A 414 -6.56 17.95 -24.43
N VAL A 415 -6.29 16.91 -25.22
CA VAL A 415 -7.24 16.29 -26.13
C VAL A 415 -7.44 14.83 -25.80
N LEU A 416 -8.61 14.32 -26.17
CA LEU A 416 -8.91 12.91 -26.16
C LEU A 416 -8.93 12.41 -27.61
N VAL A 417 -8.02 11.52 -27.94
CA VAL A 417 -8.04 10.76 -29.21
C VAL A 417 -8.97 9.59 -29.02
N TYR A 418 -9.83 9.33 -29.99
CA TYR A 418 -10.73 8.18 -29.98
C TYR A 418 -10.96 7.65 -31.40
N VAL A 419 -11.48 6.45 -31.49
CA VAL A 419 -11.80 5.83 -32.78
C VAL A 419 -13.32 5.64 -32.91
N THR A 420 -13.82 5.57 -34.15
CA THR A 420 -15.25 5.30 -34.38
C THR A 420 -15.44 3.91 -34.95
N ASN A 421 -16.43 3.18 -34.44
CA ASN A 421 -16.83 1.85 -34.88
C ASN A 421 -15.67 0.86 -35.04
N PRO A 422 -14.74 0.75 -34.03
CA PRO A 422 -13.60 -0.15 -34.18
C PRO A 422 -14.08 -1.60 -34.34
N ARG A 423 -13.45 -2.28 -35.26
CA ARG A 423 -13.75 -3.69 -35.60
C ARG A 423 -12.50 -4.37 -36.14
N ASN A 424 -12.64 -5.63 -36.53
CA ASN A 424 -11.56 -6.37 -37.18
C ASN A 424 -10.96 -5.55 -38.32
N ASN A 425 -9.67 -5.37 -38.30
CA ASN A 425 -8.91 -4.54 -39.24
C ASN A 425 -8.18 -5.35 -40.33
N GLU A 426 -8.58 -6.62 -40.56
CA GLU A 426 -7.95 -7.49 -41.55
C GLU A 426 -8.20 -6.96 -42.96
N GLU A 427 -9.47 -6.69 -43.33
CA GLU A 427 -9.85 -6.16 -44.61
C GLU A 427 -9.65 -4.64 -44.68
N GLU A 428 -8.85 -4.17 -45.61
CA GLU A 428 -8.50 -2.74 -45.75
C GLU A 428 -9.75 -1.86 -46.01
N SER A 429 -10.68 -2.36 -46.83
CA SER A 429 -11.92 -1.62 -47.15
C SER A 429 -12.75 -1.40 -45.88
N ALA A 430 -12.90 -2.43 -45.03
CA ALA A 430 -13.61 -2.30 -43.77
C ALA A 430 -12.87 -1.43 -42.76
N PHE A 431 -11.54 -1.48 -42.73
CA PHE A 431 -10.73 -0.65 -41.86
C PHE A 431 -10.80 0.84 -42.22
N THR A 432 -10.80 1.18 -43.50
CA THR A 432 -10.88 2.56 -43.97
C THR A 432 -12.28 3.19 -43.81
N GLU A 433 -13.32 2.40 -43.56
CA GLU A 433 -14.64 2.91 -43.15
C GLU A 433 -14.65 3.42 -41.71
N THR A 434 -13.72 2.98 -40.87
CA THR A 434 -13.52 3.48 -39.53
C THR A 434 -12.70 4.76 -39.55
N SER A 435 -12.57 5.48 -38.46
CA SER A 435 -11.75 6.69 -38.40
C SER A 435 -11.23 7.01 -37.00
N THR A 436 -10.12 7.75 -36.98
CA THR A 436 -9.48 8.26 -35.78
C THR A 436 -9.79 9.76 -35.67
N TRP A 437 -10.21 10.17 -34.48
CA TRP A 437 -10.63 11.51 -34.15
C TRP A 437 -9.90 12.04 -32.93
N GLN A 438 -9.90 13.35 -32.79
CA GLN A 438 -9.54 14.01 -31.53
C GLN A 438 -10.61 15.00 -31.12
N VAL A 439 -10.71 15.23 -29.80
CA VAL A 439 -11.57 16.24 -29.23
C VAL A 439 -10.89 16.90 -28.05
N LYS A 440 -10.85 18.23 -28.03
CA LYS A 440 -10.34 18.98 -26.88
C LYS A 440 -11.27 18.78 -25.69
N PHE A 441 -10.68 18.52 -24.51
CA PHE A 441 -11.39 18.47 -23.24
C PHE A 441 -10.78 19.51 -22.28
N ALA A 442 -11.58 20.47 -21.90
CA ALA A 442 -11.17 21.54 -20.98
C ALA A 442 -12.37 22.07 -20.19
N ASN A 443 -12.14 22.56 -18.98
CA ASN A 443 -13.19 23.10 -18.10
C ASN A 443 -14.37 22.14 -17.91
N GLY A 444 -14.08 20.85 -17.78
CA GLY A 444 -15.08 19.81 -17.55
C GLY A 444 -16.01 19.54 -18.73
N LYS A 445 -15.63 19.85 -19.97
CA LYS A 445 -16.46 19.61 -21.16
C LYS A 445 -15.66 19.28 -22.42
N PHE A 446 -16.29 18.55 -23.31
CA PHE A 446 -15.80 18.34 -24.68
C PHE A 446 -16.09 19.55 -25.55
N TYR A 447 -15.15 19.85 -26.45
CA TYR A 447 -15.32 20.83 -27.51
C TYR A 447 -15.73 20.14 -28.82
N LYS A 448 -15.54 20.81 -29.97
CA LYS A 448 -15.89 20.23 -31.26
C LYS A 448 -14.89 19.15 -31.67
N PRO A 449 -15.36 17.91 -31.99
CA PRO A 449 -14.50 16.86 -32.50
C PRO A 449 -13.89 17.20 -33.87
N GLU A 450 -12.68 16.72 -34.09
CA GLU A 450 -11.93 16.86 -35.32
C GLU A 450 -11.50 15.47 -35.83
N LYS A 451 -11.81 15.15 -37.07
CA LYS A 451 -11.35 13.93 -37.73
C LYS A 451 -9.88 14.07 -38.10
N LEU A 452 -9.05 13.13 -37.65
CA LEU A 452 -7.63 13.12 -37.99
C LEU A 452 -7.34 12.40 -39.29
N PHE A 453 -7.88 11.19 -39.45
CA PHE A 453 -7.72 10.33 -40.65
C PHE A 453 -8.66 9.14 -40.63
N ASP A 454 -8.73 8.43 -41.76
CA ASP A 454 -9.45 7.15 -41.89
C ASP A 454 -8.65 6.02 -41.24
N GLY A 455 -9.35 4.99 -40.79
CA GLY A 455 -8.81 3.88 -39.99
C GLY A 455 -8.84 4.10 -38.49
N ALA A 456 -9.21 3.05 -37.77
CA ALA A 456 -9.27 3.07 -36.29
C ALA A 456 -7.88 2.75 -35.67
N TYR A 457 -7.05 3.78 -35.49
CA TYR A 457 -5.72 3.66 -34.92
C TYR A 457 -5.76 3.85 -33.39
N HIS A 458 -6.28 2.87 -32.68
CA HIS A 458 -6.57 2.94 -31.23
C HIS A 458 -5.36 2.66 -30.33
N GLY A 459 -4.23 2.19 -30.87
CA GLY A 459 -3.03 1.95 -30.09
C GLY A 459 -2.26 3.23 -29.72
N GLY A 460 -2.66 4.38 -30.28
CA GLY A 460 -2.09 5.68 -29.97
C GLY A 460 -1.41 6.37 -31.17
N ILE A 461 -1.09 7.65 -30.96
CA ILE A 461 -0.34 8.50 -31.90
C ILE A 461 0.92 8.99 -31.17
N SER A 462 2.08 8.89 -31.81
CA SER A 462 3.36 9.36 -31.23
C SER A 462 3.35 10.86 -30.95
N GLU A 463 4.12 11.30 -29.96
CA GLU A 463 4.19 12.72 -29.56
C GLU A 463 4.53 13.64 -30.73
N ASP A 464 5.50 13.23 -31.55
CA ASP A 464 5.92 13.98 -32.74
C ASP A 464 4.99 13.85 -33.96
N ASN A 465 3.83 13.27 -33.82
CA ASN A 465 2.83 13.06 -34.86
C ASN A 465 3.31 12.28 -36.10
N THR A 466 4.31 11.42 -35.98
CA THR A 466 4.87 10.71 -37.12
C THR A 466 4.49 9.24 -37.22
N LEU A 467 3.87 8.68 -36.16
CA LEU A 467 3.42 7.30 -36.11
C LEU A 467 2.07 7.19 -35.43
N ALA A 468 1.15 6.40 -36.00
CA ALA A 468 -0.05 5.90 -35.32
C ALA A 468 -0.15 4.40 -35.53
N VAL A 469 -0.62 3.65 -34.52
CA VAL A 469 -0.67 2.19 -34.55
C VAL A 469 -2.05 1.63 -34.17
N SER A 470 -2.37 0.44 -34.64
CA SER A 470 -3.61 -0.26 -34.35
C SER A 470 -3.38 -1.78 -34.43
N GLY A 471 -4.11 -2.55 -33.62
CA GLY A 471 -4.00 -4.01 -33.59
C GLY A 471 -5.30 -4.68 -33.17
N ALA A 472 -6.27 -4.73 -34.05
CA ALA A 472 -7.53 -5.43 -33.81
C ALA A 472 -7.57 -6.85 -34.48
N ARG A 473 -6.69 -7.13 -35.40
CA ARG A 473 -6.41 -8.39 -36.03
C ARG A 473 -5.02 -8.39 -36.65
N LEU A 474 -4.72 -7.34 -37.39
CA LEU A 474 -3.38 -7.07 -37.94
C LEU A 474 -2.78 -5.86 -37.23
N LEU A 475 -1.47 -5.86 -37.09
CA LEU A 475 -0.75 -4.70 -36.59
C LEU A 475 -0.56 -3.70 -37.73
N ARG A 476 -1.44 -2.68 -37.77
CA ARG A 476 -1.39 -1.61 -38.77
C ARG A 476 -0.68 -0.39 -38.22
N ALA A 477 0.17 0.19 -39.03
CA ALA A 477 0.91 1.39 -38.72
C ALA A 477 0.71 2.44 -39.80
N ARG A 478 0.38 3.67 -39.37
CA ARG A 478 0.33 4.86 -40.22
C ARG A 478 1.60 5.65 -39.95
N VAL A 479 2.49 5.69 -40.94
CA VAL A 479 3.81 6.29 -40.82
C VAL A 479 3.87 7.57 -41.65
N ALA A 480 4.18 8.69 -41.03
CA ALA A 480 4.35 9.96 -41.72
C ALA A 480 5.47 9.92 -42.76
N LYS A 481 5.30 10.60 -43.86
CA LYS A 481 6.38 10.84 -44.82
C LYS A 481 7.35 11.85 -44.26
N SER A 482 8.62 11.80 -44.65
CA SER A 482 9.68 12.70 -44.18
C SER A 482 9.24 14.16 -44.24
N GLY A 483 9.36 14.86 -43.12
CA GLY A 483 8.99 16.26 -42.94
C GLY A 483 7.48 16.53 -42.91
N SER A 484 6.65 15.53 -42.58
CA SER A 484 5.18 15.64 -42.48
C SER A 484 4.69 14.90 -41.23
N THR A 485 3.39 14.96 -40.99
CA THR A 485 2.70 14.30 -39.88
C THR A 485 1.76 13.20 -40.39
N VAL A 486 1.27 12.33 -39.50
CA VAL A 486 0.27 11.29 -39.81
C VAL A 486 -1.05 11.86 -40.28
N THR A 487 -1.35 13.10 -39.97
CA THR A 487 -2.56 13.81 -40.42
C THR A 487 -2.44 14.45 -41.76
N GLU A 488 -1.21 14.81 -42.19
CA GLU A 488 -0.98 15.50 -43.47
C GLU A 488 -0.61 14.51 -44.58
N LYS A 489 0.54 13.87 -44.47
CA LYS A 489 1.04 12.92 -45.48
C LYS A 489 1.63 11.69 -44.82
N ALA A 490 0.94 10.58 -44.92
CA ALA A 490 1.39 9.33 -44.32
C ALA A 490 1.26 8.18 -45.32
N ARG A 491 1.81 7.03 -44.94
CA ARG A 491 1.65 5.73 -45.57
C ARG A 491 1.17 4.77 -44.51
N ASP A 492 0.10 4.04 -44.89
CA ASP A 492 -0.36 2.92 -44.08
C ASP A 492 0.41 1.65 -44.48
N THR A 493 0.76 0.84 -43.47
CA THR A 493 1.54 -0.39 -43.65
C THR A 493 1.10 -1.41 -42.59
N ILE A 494 1.31 -2.69 -42.91
CA ILE A 494 1.08 -3.77 -41.97
C ILE A 494 2.45 -4.22 -41.46
N TRP A 495 2.58 -4.32 -40.17
CA TRP A 495 3.78 -4.81 -39.50
C TRP A 495 3.59 -6.26 -39.05
N TYR A 496 4.64 -6.87 -38.51
CA TYR A 496 4.64 -8.22 -37.96
C TYR A 496 4.31 -9.29 -39.00
N ASP A 497 4.79 -9.12 -40.25
CA ASP A 497 4.64 -10.06 -41.36
C ASP A 497 3.18 -10.50 -41.60
N GLU A 498 2.22 -9.57 -41.42
CA GLU A 498 0.78 -9.82 -41.55
C GLU A 498 0.23 -10.92 -40.65
N LYS A 499 0.94 -11.23 -39.52
CA LYS A 499 0.45 -12.17 -38.51
C LYS A 499 -0.51 -11.49 -37.56
N GLN A 500 -1.37 -12.32 -36.98
CA GLN A 500 -2.36 -11.84 -36.02
C GLN A 500 -1.70 -11.18 -34.79
N ALA A 501 -2.18 -9.99 -34.46
CA ALA A 501 -1.77 -9.17 -33.33
C ALA A 501 -2.96 -8.42 -32.75
N CYS A 502 -2.96 -8.22 -31.45
CA CYS A 502 -4.00 -7.47 -30.74
C CYS A 502 -3.38 -6.67 -29.58
N ASN A 503 -4.20 -5.88 -28.91
CA ASN A 503 -3.83 -5.10 -27.72
C ASN A 503 -2.57 -4.26 -27.93
N VAL A 504 -2.61 -3.41 -28.93
CA VAL A 504 -1.49 -2.57 -29.33
C VAL A 504 -1.44 -1.30 -28.48
N SER A 505 -0.30 -1.01 -27.88
CA SER A 505 -0.05 0.20 -27.10
C SER A 505 1.26 0.87 -27.54
N LEU A 506 1.20 2.17 -27.85
CA LEU A 506 2.35 2.96 -28.29
C LEU A 506 2.94 3.73 -27.11
N ALA A 507 4.27 3.64 -26.93
CA ALA A 507 5.00 4.37 -25.90
C ALA A 507 4.87 5.89 -26.06
N ARG A 508 4.80 6.59 -24.93
CA ARG A 508 4.68 8.05 -24.85
C ARG A 508 5.98 8.77 -24.50
N ASP A 509 7.09 8.05 -24.52
CA ASP A 509 8.44 8.52 -24.18
C ASP A 509 9.24 9.05 -25.40
N GLY A 510 8.57 9.24 -26.54
CA GLY A 510 9.21 9.62 -27.80
C GLY A 510 9.97 8.49 -28.52
N SER A 511 10.14 7.31 -27.88
CA SER A 511 10.85 6.16 -28.48
C SER A 511 10.08 5.50 -29.62
N LYS A 512 8.76 5.69 -29.69
CA LYS A 512 7.84 5.06 -30.64
C LYS A 512 7.83 3.53 -30.53
N ARG A 513 8.23 2.97 -29.38
CA ARG A 513 8.12 1.52 -29.14
C ARG A 513 6.65 1.13 -29.06
N THR A 514 6.33 -0.03 -29.59
CA THR A 514 4.96 -0.52 -29.66
C THR A 514 4.88 -1.88 -28.98
N LEU A 515 4.08 -1.98 -27.92
CA LEU A 515 3.72 -3.25 -27.28
C LEU A 515 2.52 -3.86 -27.98
N PHE A 516 2.47 -5.19 -28.04
CA PHE A 516 1.33 -5.94 -28.56
C PHE A 516 1.36 -7.39 -28.09
N LEU A 517 0.22 -8.06 -28.20
CA LEU A 517 0.06 -9.48 -27.96
C LEU A 517 -0.09 -10.20 -29.29
N ASP A 518 0.52 -11.38 -29.40
CA ASP A 518 0.40 -12.22 -30.60
C ASP A 518 -0.25 -13.58 -30.29
N PHE A 519 -0.53 -14.33 -31.34
CA PHE A 519 -1.14 -15.65 -31.25
C PHE A 519 -0.11 -16.77 -31.51
N GLY A 520 1.12 -16.59 -31.01
CA GLY A 520 2.21 -17.49 -31.25
C GLY A 520 2.66 -17.49 -32.74
N GLY A 521 2.67 -16.29 -33.35
CA GLY A 521 3.07 -16.10 -34.74
C GLY A 521 4.51 -16.49 -35.05
N GLU A 522 4.81 -16.87 -36.29
CA GLU A 522 6.15 -17.29 -36.70
C GLU A 522 7.23 -16.23 -36.40
N PRO A 523 7.02 -14.93 -36.65
CA PRO A 523 8.04 -13.92 -36.40
C PRO A 523 8.44 -13.87 -34.93
N GLY A 524 7.46 -13.91 -34.00
CA GLY A 524 7.67 -13.93 -32.56
C GLY A 524 8.40 -15.21 -32.12
N ARG A 525 7.94 -16.38 -32.54
CA ARG A 525 8.60 -17.67 -32.24
C ARG A 525 10.04 -17.71 -32.71
N LYS A 526 10.29 -17.19 -33.92
CA LYS A 526 11.64 -17.09 -34.49
C LYS A 526 12.52 -16.14 -33.66
N PHE A 527 11.98 -15.01 -33.27
CA PHE A 527 12.70 -14.02 -32.41
C PHE A 527 13.04 -14.60 -31.04
N VAL A 528 12.10 -15.28 -30.38
CA VAL A 528 12.29 -15.90 -29.07
C VAL A 528 13.15 -17.18 -29.12
N GLY A 529 13.21 -17.83 -30.29
CA GLY A 529 13.96 -19.08 -30.47
C GLY A 529 13.26 -20.34 -29.93
N LYS A 530 11.99 -20.24 -29.52
CA LYS A 530 11.18 -21.37 -29.04
C LYS A 530 9.71 -21.24 -29.38
N LYS A 531 8.98 -22.35 -29.33
CA LYS A 531 7.52 -22.33 -29.44
C LYS A 531 6.90 -21.77 -28.18
N TYR A 532 5.82 -21.05 -28.33
CA TYR A 532 4.91 -20.56 -27.30
C TYR A 532 3.50 -20.44 -27.87
N ASP A 533 2.49 -20.40 -27.03
CA ASP A 533 1.09 -20.34 -27.42
C ASP A 533 0.56 -18.88 -27.41
N SER A 534 -0.72 -18.71 -27.75
CA SER A 534 -1.35 -17.39 -27.83
C SER A 534 -1.18 -16.63 -26.53
N HIS A 535 -0.74 -15.36 -26.64
CA HIS A 535 -0.61 -14.44 -25.52
C HIS A 535 0.37 -14.84 -24.39
N GLU A 536 1.16 -15.89 -24.60
CA GLU A 536 2.23 -16.22 -23.63
C GLU A 536 3.38 -15.20 -23.64
N ARG A 537 3.35 -14.28 -24.61
CA ARG A 537 4.37 -13.25 -24.78
C ARG A 537 3.76 -11.88 -25.02
N LEU A 538 4.26 -10.90 -24.29
CA LEU A 538 4.15 -9.50 -24.61
C LEU A 538 5.32 -9.14 -25.52
N LEU A 539 5.05 -8.71 -26.75
CA LEU A 539 6.07 -8.40 -27.75
C LEU A 539 6.26 -6.88 -27.90
N MET A 540 7.48 -6.45 -28.26
CA MET A 540 7.79 -5.06 -28.46
C MET A 540 8.46 -4.83 -29.81
N LEU A 541 7.96 -3.85 -30.56
CA LEU A 541 8.56 -3.33 -31.80
C LEU A 541 9.23 -1.98 -31.55
N ASP A 542 10.22 -1.67 -32.35
CA ASP A 542 10.74 -0.30 -32.49
C ASP A 542 9.82 0.57 -33.39
N GLY A 543 10.12 1.88 -33.49
CA GLY A 543 9.35 2.82 -34.31
C GLY A 543 9.39 2.55 -35.84
N LYS A 544 10.06 1.47 -36.28
CA LYS A 544 10.11 1.01 -37.67
C LYS A 544 9.42 -0.34 -37.89
N GLY A 545 8.80 -0.90 -36.83
CA GLY A 545 8.09 -2.17 -36.90
C GLY A 545 8.99 -3.40 -36.77
N LYS A 546 10.23 -3.26 -36.27
CA LYS A 546 11.14 -4.38 -36.04
C LYS A 546 10.99 -4.88 -34.59
N LEU A 547 10.87 -6.20 -34.40
CA LEU A 547 10.89 -6.83 -33.06
C LEU A 547 12.21 -6.52 -32.33
N VAL A 548 12.11 -6.01 -31.13
CA VAL A 548 13.23 -5.63 -30.27
C VAL A 548 13.23 -6.34 -28.92
N ASN A 549 12.06 -6.75 -28.42
CA ASN A 549 11.98 -7.52 -27.16
C ASN A 549 10.73 -8.42 -27.13
N ALA A 550 10.73 -9.37 -26.17
CA ALA A 550 9.64 -10.31 -25.92
C ALA A 550 9.65 -10.73 -24.42
N PHE A 551 8.58 -10.44 -23.72
CA PHE A 551 8.43 -10.67 -22.27
C PHE A 551 7.54 -11.89 -22.04
N ALA A 552 7.93 -12.79 -21.13
CA ALA A 552 7.16 -14.00 -20.82
C ALA A 552 6.08 -13.71 -19.76
N ALA A 553 4.89 -14.25 -19.97
CA ALA A 553 3.92 -14.36 -18.90
C ALA A 553 4.44 -15.33 -17.80
N PRO A 554 4.06 -15.14 -16.54
CA PRO A 554 4.34 -16.11 -15.48
C PRO A 554 3.78 -17.49 -15.82
N ASN A 555 4.39 -18.54 -15.25
CA ASN A 555 3.95 -19.91 -15.50
C ASN A 555 2.47 -20.11 -15.09
N GLY A 556 1.70 -20.72 -15.99
CA GLY A 556 0.26 -20.95 -15.79
C GLY A 556 -0.64 -19.76 -16.14
N TYR A 557 -0.05 -18.70 -16.71
CA TYR A 557 -0.77 -17.50 -17.16
C TYR A 557 -0.44 -17.15 -18.61
N SER A 558 -1.32 -16.37 -19.20
CA SER A 558 -1.10 -15.62 -20.44
C SER A 558 -1.46 -14.16 -20.21
N PHE A 559 -0.87 -13.26 -20.98
CA PHE A 559 -1.31 -11.86 -21.01
C PHE A 559 -2.61 -11.72 -21.81
N ASP A 560 -3.49 -10.82 -21.37
CA ASP A 560 -4.66 -10.49 -22.19
C ASP A 560 -4.64 -9.03 -22.64
N HIS A 561 -4.58 -8.08 -21.76
CA HIS A 561 -4.57 -6.65 -22.10
C HIS A 561 -3.32 -6.01 -21.52
N ALA A 562 -2.54 -5.30 -22.33
CA ALA A 562 -1.29 -4.67 -21.92
C ALA A 562 -1.19 -3.24 -22.44
N GLU A 563 -0.79 -2.31 -21.56
CA GLU A 563 -0.65 -0.90 -21.86
C GLU A 563 0.68 -0.36 -21.32
N TRP A 564 1.28 0.56 -22.07
CA TRP A 564 2.33 1.40 -21.51
C TRP A 564 1.77 2.23 -20.35
N THR A 565 2.57 2.45 -19.33
CA THR A 565 2.25 3.46 -18.33
C THR A 565 2.32 4.87 -18.93
N SER A 566 1.66 5.84 -18.32
CA SER A 566 1.67 7.21 -18.85
C SER A 566 2.99 7.96 -18.63
N GLY A 567 3.86 7.49 -17.74
CA GLY A 567 5.23 8.00 -17.55
C GLY A 567 6.19 7.40 -18.57
N GLY A 568 7.32 8.03 -18.79
CA GLY A 568 8.37 7.59 -19.73
C GLY A 568 9.21 6.40 -19.23
N GLU A 569 8.77 5.69 -18.19
CA GLU A 569 9.49 4.57 -17.61
C GLU A 569 9.37 3.30 -18.45
N ASP A 570 10.39 2.42 -18.36
CA ASP A 570 10.37 1.11 -19.05
C ASP A 570 9.47 0.10 -18.33
N ILE A 571 8.21 0.48 -18.10
CA ILE A 571 7.21 -0.35 -17.44
C ILE A 571 5.87 -0.37 -18.19
N ALA A 572 5.21 -1.52 -18.15
CA ALA A 572 3.88 -1.71 -18.70
C ALA A 572 2.96 -2.36 -17.67
N VAL A 573 1.67 -2.08 -17.75
CA VAL A 573 0.65 -2.76 -16.95
C VAL A 573 -0.08 -3.77 -17.83
N ALA A 574 -0.43 -4.93 -17.28
CA ALA A 574 -1.13 -5.96 -18.06
C ALA A 574 -2.11 -6.76 -17.20
N THR A 575 -3.16 -7.28 -17.83
CA THR A 575 -4.01 -8.33 -17.27
C THR A 575 -3.35 -9.69 -17.47
N LEU A 576 -3.44 -10.58 -16.47
CA LEU A 576 -3.10 -11.98 -16.58
C LEU A 576 -4.35 -12.86 -16.57
N THR A 577 -4.42 -13.72 -17.54
CA THR A 577 -5.45 -14.76 -17.66
C THR A 577 -4.89 -16.08 -17.18
N ASN A 578 -5.57 -16.75 -16.28
CA ASN A 578 -5.16 -18.05 -15.76
C ASN A 578 -5.51 -19.19 -16.76
N ILE A 579 -5.09 -20.41 -16.42
CA ILE A 579 -5.31 -21.59 -17.28
C ILE A 579 -6.80 -21.90 -17.54
N ASN A 580 -7.71 -21.42 -16.70
CA ASN A 580 -9.15 -21.58 -16.86
C ASN A 580 -9.80 -20.45 -17.68
N GLY A 581 -9.03 -19.48 -18.13
CA GLY A 581 -9.48 -18.35 -18.91
C GLY A 581 -10.00 -17.16 -18.11
N ALA A 582 -9.86 -17.16 -16.78
CA ALA A 582 -10.27 -16.04 -15.92
C ALA A 582 -9.17 -14.99 -15.79
N HIS A 583 -9.53 -13.70 -15.81
CA HIS A 583 -8.66 -12.55 -15.69
C HIS A 583 -8.39 -12.23 -14.21
N THR A 584 -7.55 -13.04 -13.56
CA THR A 584 -7.45 -13.02 -12.11
C THR A 584 -6.45 -12.02 -11.54
N LYS A 585 -5.58 -11.46 -12.38
CA LYS A 585 -4.54 -10.54 -11.89
C LYS A 585 -4.29 -9.38 -12.83
N ILE A 586 -3.92 -8.25 -12.24
CA ILE A 586 -3.26 -7.16 -12.94
C ILE A 586 -1.81 -7.10 -12.45
N VAL A 587 -0.88 -6.97 -13.38
CA VAL A 587 0.55 -6.98 -13.12
C VAL A 587 1.25 -5.77 -13.72
N LEU A 588 2.38 -5.41 -13.11
CA LEU A 588 3.36 -4.51 -13.69
C LEU A 588 4.49 -5.34 -14.31
N VAL A 589 4.82 -5.06 -15.54
CA VAL A 589 5.92 -5.69 -16.27
C VAL A 589 7.05 -4.68 -16.37
N ASP A 590 8.19 -4.98 -15.76
CA ASP A 590 9.43 -4.23 -15.96
C ASP A 590 10.04 -4.65 -17.29
N LEU A 591 10.07 -3.73 -18.24
CA LEU A 591 10.55 -3.99 -19.61
C LEU A 591 12.09 -3.94 -19.70
N SER A 592 12.77 -3.54 -18.65
CA SER A 592 14.22 -3.48 -18.58
C SER A 592 14.85 -4.83 -18.21
N ASP A 593 14.25 -5.55 -17.27
CA ASP A 593 14.75 -6.84 -16.76
C ASP A 593 13.79 -8.02 -16.96
N SER A 594 12.59 -7.77 -17.51
CA SER A 594 11.53 -8.74 -17.76
C SER A 594 10.88 -9.30 -16.49
N SER A 595 11.02 -8.64 -15.36
CA SER A 595 10.32 -9.03 -14.13
C SER A 595 8.84 -8.68 -14.20
N VAL A 596 8.01 -9.48 -13.52
CA VAL A 596 6.57 -9.29 -13.42
C VAL A 596 6.19 -9.17 -11.96
N VAL A 597 5.48 -8.11 -11.61
CA VAL A 597 5.04 -7.83 -10.24
C VAL A 597 3.52 -7.84 -10.19
N ASP A 598 2.95 -8.70 -9.35
CA ASP A 598 1.51 -8.76 -9.12
C ASP A 598 1.06 -7.48 -8.40
N LEU A 599 0.16 -6.70 -9.03
CA LEU A 599 -0.39 -5.47 -8.47
C LEU A 599 -1.69 -5.70 -7.73
N VAL A 600 -2.60 -6.46 -8.34
CA VAL A 600 -3.98 -6.66 -7.89
C VAL A 600 -4.44 -8.07 -8.24
N GLU A 601 -5.23 -8.67 -7.37
CA GLU A 601 -5.89 -9.95 -7.61
C GLU A 601 -7.39 -9.85 -7.35
N GLY A 602 -8.18 -10.51 -8.20
CA GLY A 602 -9.65 -10.61 -8.11
C GLY A 602 -10.16 -11.74 -8.99
N GLU A 603 -11.45 -11.85 -9.18
CA GLU A 603 -12.04 -12.94 -10.00
C GLU A 603 -11.99 -12.62 -11.50
N GLU A 604 -12.37 -11.40 -11.89
CA GLU A 604 -12.39 -10.94 -13.29
C GLU A 604 -11.97 -9.46 -13.36
N LEU A 605 -10.69 -9.22 -13.62
CA LEU A 605 -10.09 -7.88 -13.70
C LEU A 605 -9.57 -7.61 -15.10
N TRP A 606 -10.01 -6.54 -15.73
CA TRP A 606 -9.68 -6.29 -17.12
C TRP A 606 -9.34 -4.85 -17.45
N HIS A 607 -8.76 -4.61 -18.61
CA HIS A 607 -8.40 -3.30 -19.16
C HIS A 607 -7.66 -2.37 -18.18
N PRO A 608 -6.49 -2.76 -17.68
CA PRO A 608 -5.73 -1.91 -16.79
C PRO A 608 -5.12 -0.72 -17.53
N ASN A 609 -5.08 0.42 -16.85
CA ASN A 609 -4.29 1.59 -17.26
C ASN A 609 -3.61 2.20 -16.03
N MET A 610 -2.33 2.49 -16.14
CA MET A 610 -1.55 3.04 -15.05
C MET A 610 -1.01 4.42 -15.40
N TRP A 611 -1.38 5.38 -14.59
CA TRP A 611 -0.81 6.72 -14.62
C TRP A 611 0.36 6.80 -13.66
N VAL A 612 1.48 7.26 -14.19
CA VAL A 612 2.70 7.56 -13.44
C VAL A 612 3.00 9.03 -13.67
N LYS A 613 3.10 9.81 -12.61
CA LYS A 613 3.51 11.20 -12.74
C LYS A 613 4.99 11.26 -13.00
N ASP A 614 5.40 11.83 -14.10
CA ASP A 614 6.82 12.11 -14.35
C ASP A 614 7.38 12.90 -13.18
N PRO A 615 8.49 12.46 -12.57
CA PRO A 615 9.22 13.31 -11.66
C PRO A 615 9.61 14.59 -12.42
N PRO A 616 9.44 15.79 -11.84
CA PRO A 616 9.87 17.00 -12.50
C PRO A 616 11.34 16.86 -12.86
N PRO A 617 11.75 17.14 -14.13
CA PRO A 617 13.13 17.08 -14.49
C PRO A 617 13.93 18.00 -13.56
N ALA A 618 14.99 17.48 -12.96
CA ALA A 618 15.81 18.15 -11.94
C ALA A 618 16.28 19.58 -12.33
N SER A 619 16.08 19.99 -13.57
CA SER A 619 16.49 21.29 -14.11
C SER A 619 15.35 22.31 -14.33
N LYS A 620 14.10 21.97 -13.99
CA LYS A 620 12.95 22.89 -14.21
C LYS A 620 12.12 23.08 -12.95
N VAL A 621 12.76 23.25 -11.82
CA VAL A 621 12.06 23.91 -10.69
C VAL A 621 11.93 25.37 -11.11
N GLY A 622 10.78 25.74 -11.64
CA GLY A 622 10.44 27.13 -11.91
C GLY A 622 10.61 27.93 -10.62
N LYS A 623 10.89 29.21 -10.73
CA LYS A 623 11.03 30.09 -9.56
C LYS A 623 9.75 29.92 -8.71
N LEU A 624 9.93 29.44 -7.47
CA LEU A 624 8.84 29.26 -6.51
C LEU A 624 8.11 30.58 -6.30
N ASP A 625 6.79 30.50 -6.24
CA ASP A 625 5.96 31.62 -5.82
C ASP A 625 5.92 31.66 -4.30
N LEU A 626 6.75 32.49 -3.73
CA LEU A 626 6.90 32.60 -2.28
C LEU A 626 5.62 33.03 -1.57
N ASP A 627 4.76 33.80 -2.26
CA ASP A 627 3.49 34.25 -1.70
C ASP A 627 2.47 33.10 -1.59
N SER A 628 2.68 32.05 -2.38
CA SER A 628 1.83 30.86 -2.40
C SER A 628 2.50 29.61 -1.80
N ALA A 629 3.79 29.70 -1.50
CA ALA A 629 4.53 28.58 -0.91
C ALA A 629 4.15 28.40 0.56
N GLY A 630 4.05 27.16 0.99
CA GLY A 630 3.69 26.80 2.36
C GLY A 630 3.52 25.31 2.51
N ALA A 631 3.20 24.87 3.72
CA ALA A 631 2.87 23.50 4.00
C ALA A 631 1.38 23.35 4.24
N TYR A 632 0.78 22.46 3.51
CA TYR A 632 -0.65 22.20 3.56
C TYR A 632 -0.87 20.73 3.93
N MET A 633 -2.02 20.41 4.56
CA MET A 633 -2.25 19.06 5.07
C MET A 633 -3.50 18.43 4.49
N THR A 634 -3.45 17.12 4.36
CA THR A 634 -4.62 16.30 4.02
C THR A 634 -5.42 15.94 5.27
N VAL A 635 -6.62 15.41 5.11
CA VAL A 635 -7.50 14.99 6.21
C VAL A 635 -6.95 13.83 7.06
N ASN A 636 -6.00 13.07 6.56
CA ASN A 636 -5.34 11.99 7.31
C ASN A 636 -4.25 12.56 8.23
N THR A 637 -4.64 12.89 9.44
CA THR A 637 -3.79 13.64 10.34
C THR A 637 -3.56 12.92 11.64
N ASN A 638 -2.36 12.45 11.78
CA ASN A 638 -1.81 12.09 13.07
C ASN A 638 -0.88 13.24 13.56
N ILE A 639 -0.40 13.11 14.78
CA ILE A 639 0.53 14.10 15.36
C ILE A 639 1.78 14.28 14.50
N ALA A 640 2.22 13.22 13.85
CA ALA A 640 3.38 13.22 12.98
C ALA A 640 3.22 14.16 11.78
N THR A 641 2.06 14.11 11.11
CA THR A 641 1.77 14.98 9.96
C THR A 641 1.65 16.45 10.37
N ARG A 642 1.09 16.74 11.53
CA ARG A 642 1.05 18.11 12.07
C ARG A 642 2.44 18.68 12.30
N LEU A 643 3.33 17.90 12.91
CA LEU A 643 4.70 18.30 13.14
C LEU A 643 5.44 18.59 11.83
N MET A 644 5.26 17.75 10.82
CA MET A 644 5.85 17.96 9.52
C MET A 644 5.36 19.25 8.85
N LYS A 645 4.04 19.55 8.97
CA LYS A 645 3.50 20.83 8.47
C LYS A 645 4.27 22.01 9.07
N VAL A 646 4.41 22.03 10.39
CA VAL A 646 5.13 23.12 11.08
C VAL A 646 6.57 23.21 10.59
N LYS A 647 7.25 22.07 10.44
CA LYS A 647 8.64 22.03 9.91
C LYS A 647 8.72 22.63 8.51
N MET A 648 7.78 22.28 7.62
CA MET A 648 7.75 22.81 6.26
C MET A 648 7.36 24.30 6.23
N ASP A 649 6.50 24.78 7.14
CA ASP A 649 6.23 26.21 7.30
C ASP A 649 7.51 26.98 7.68
N TYR A 650 8.33 26.44 8.57
CA TYR A 650 9.63 27.04 8.90
C TYR A 650 10.61 26.96 7.75
N PHE A 651 10.64 25.83 7.01
CA PHE A 651 11.45 25.71 5.81
C PHE A 651 11.15 26.85 4.82
N TRP A 652 9.87 27.02 4.46
CA TRP A 652 9.47 28.06 3.50
C TRP A 652 9.71 29.47 4.02
N LYS A 653 9.47 29.70 5.30
CA LYS A 653 9.65 31.00 5.94
C LYS A 653 11.11 31.43 5.96
N TYR A 654 12.03 30.51 6.26
CA TYR A 654 13.43 30.82 6.54
C TYR A 654 14.40 30.33 5.46
N ARG A 655 13.97 29.71 4.39
CA ARG A 655 14.84 29.08 3.38
C ARG A 655 15.91 30.05 2.80
N ASP A 656 15.58 31.32 2.59
CA ASP A 656 16.52 32.29 2.00
C ASP A 656 17.51 32.88 3.01
N THR A 657 17.34 32.58 4.28
CA THR A 657 18.20 33.07 5.38
C THR A 657 18.97 31.98 6.06
N THR A 658 18.50 30.74 5.99
CA THR A 658 19.10 29.61 6.69
C THR A 658 20.48 29.26 6.17
N GLU A 659 21.42 29.19 7.10
CA GLU A 659 22.81 28.76 6.87
C GLU A 659 23.09 27.38 7.46
N ILE A 660 22.34 26.95 8.45
CA ILE A 660 22.50 25.67 9.16
C ILE A 660 21.15 24.97 9.26
N VAL A 661 21.09 23.74 8.80
CA VAL A 661 19.89 22.88 8.95
C VAL A 661 20.22 21.74 9.88
N ILE A 662 19.41 21.56 10.91
CA ILE A 662 19.43 20.42 11.80
C ILE A 662 18.35 19.45 11.30
N ILE A 663 18.72 18.21 11.01
CA ILE A 663 17.80 17.22 10.43
C ILE A 663 18.07 15.81 10.97
N GLY A 664 17.04 14.96 11.02
CA GLY A 664 17.12 13.58 11.50
C GLY A 664 15.97 13.25 12.45
N SER A 665 16.19 12.34 13.37
CA SER A 665 15.16 11.77 14.23
C SER A 665 14.69 12.70 15.36
N SER A 666 13.82 12.14 16.20
CA SER A 666 13.34 12.79 17.43
C SER A 666 14.46 13.24 18.38
N ARG A 667 15.64 12.65 18.31
CA ARG A 667 16.80 13.09 19.12
C ARG A 667 17.30 14.47 18.71
N SER A 668 17.43 14.75 17.41
CA SER A 668 17.69 16.11 16.94
C SER A 668 16.49 17.03 17.11
N PHE A 669 15.28 16.48 16.94
CA PHE A 669 14.03 17.21 17.08
C PHE A 669 13.87 17.85 18.48
N ALA A 670 14.24 17.11 19.54
CA ALA A 670 14.19 17.57 20.92
C ALA A 670 15.55 18.02 21.49
N GLY A 671 16.65 17.59 20.89
CA GLY A 671 17.97 17.67 21.50
C GLY A 671 18.94 18.65 20.89
N MET A 672 18.53 19.52 19.94
CA MET A 672 19.41 20.55 19.35
C MET A 672 18.66 21.87 19.22
N ASP A 673 18.95 22.82 20.06
CA ASP A 673 18.29 24.13 20.06
C ASP A 673 18.99 25.11 19.11
N PRO A 674 18.38 25.45 17.96
CA PRO A 674 19.02 26.32 16.97
C PRO A 674 19.27 27.76 17.45
N GLU A 675 18.64 28.22 18.53
CA GLU A 675 18.88 29.57 19.05
C GLU A 675 20.27 29.76 19.68
N TYR A 676 20.88 28.67 20.13
CA TYR A 676 22.20 28.69 20.75
C TYR A 676 23.35 28.38 19.79
N ILE A 677 23.08 28.39 18.49
CA ILE A 677 24.10 28.26 17.43
C ILE A 677 24.42 29.66 16.91
N GLU A 678 25.62 30.15 17.20
CA GLU A 678 26.09 31.50 16.84
C GLU A 678 26.75 31.56 15.46
N SER A 679 27.28 30.44 14.97
CA SER A 679 28.01 30.33 13.71
C SER A 679 27.19 30.59 12.44
N GLY A 680 25.87 30.72 12.55
CA GLY A 680 24.96 31.03 11.45
C GLY A 680 23.49 30.89 11.84
N PHE A 681 22.61 31.37 10.99
CA PHE A 681 21.17 31.21 11.21
C PHE A 681 20.75 29.76 11.02
N ALA A 682 20.35 29.12 12.11
CA ALA A 682 19.98 27.70 12.16
C ALA A 682 18.47 27.50 12.26
N ILE A 683 17.95 26.44 11.64
CA ILE A 683 16.60 25.92 11.86
C ILE A 683 16.63 24.41 12.14
N ASN A 684 15.68 23.93 12.93
CA ASN A 684 15.54 22.51 13.24
C ASN A 684 14.43 21.89 12.38
N MET A 685 14.82 21.09 11.39
CA MET A 685 13.96 20.36 10.47
C MET A 685 13.83 18.87 10.85
N ALA A 686 14.44 18.45 11.95
CA ALA A 686 14.35 17.07 12.41
C ALA A 686 12.92 16.70 12.81
N TYR A 687 12.61 15.42 12.76
CA TYR A 687 11.27 14.92 12.83
C TYR A 687 11.22 13.57 13.55
N SER A 688 10.13 13.27 14.24
CA SER A 688 9.99 12.03 15.02
C SER A 688 10.13 10.78 14.16
N ALA A 689 10.99 9.86 14.58
CA ALA A 689 11.31 8.60 13.91
C ALA A 689 11.81 8.74 12.45
N GLN A 690 12.32 9.91 12.05
CA GLN A 690 12.90 10.12 10.74
C GLN A 690 14.11 9.22 10.53
N ASP A 691 14.10 8.44 9.46
CA ASP A 691 15.17 7.55 9.06
C ASP A 691 16.14 8.20 8.06
N MET A 692 17.16 7.46 7.64
CA MET A 692 18.15 7.96 6.69
C MET A 692 17.57 8.18 5.29
N GLU A 693 16.56 7.43 4.89
CA GLU A 693 15.91 7.58 3.60
C GLU A 693 15.09 8.86 3.54
N SER A 694 14.24 9.11 4.55
CA SER A 694 13.50 10.35 4.70
C SER A 694 14.41 11.55 4.74
N THR A 695 15.47 11.45 5.54
CA THR A 695 16.48 12.50 5.64
C THR A 695 17.12 12.79 4.30
N SER A 696 17.52 11.74 3.57
CA SER A 696 18.06 11.88 2.22
C SER A 696 17.06 12.54 1.28
N PHE A 697 15.79 12.15 1.36
CA PHE A 697 14.73 12.72 0.55
C PHE A 697 14.58 14.24 0.79
N PHE A 698 14.44 14.67 2.05
CA PHE A 698 14.30 16.08 2.37
C PHE A 698 15.53 16.89 1.97
N LEU A 699 16.72 16.36 2.21
CA LEU A 699 17.96 17.03 1.83
C LEU A 699 18.08 17.19 0.33
N THR A 700 17.74 16.15 -0.44
CA THR A 700 17.89 16.15 -1.89
C THR A 700 16.84 16.99 -2.60
N ASN A 701 15.57 16.97 -2.13
CA ASN A 701 14.47 17.61 -2.84
C ASN A 701 14.15 19.03 -2.36
N TYR A 702 14.48 19.35 -1.10
CA TYR A 702 14.10 20.64 -0.51
C TYR A 702 15.34 21.44 -0.04
N VAL A 703 16.11 20.89 0.88
CA VAL A 703 17.15 21.66 1.60
C VAL A 703 18.27 22.08 0.66
N LEU A 704 18.94 21.13 0.02
CA LEU A 704 20.05 21.41 -0.87
C LEU A 704 19.65 22.25 -2.11
N PRO A 705 18.55 21.97 -2.83
CA PRO A 705 18.22 22.77 -4.01
C PRO A 705 17.62 24.14 -3.71
N LEU A 706 16.97 24.33 -2.57
CA LEU A 706 16.11 25.49 -2.32
C LEU A 706 16.64 26.44 -1.23
N MET A 707 17.75 26.14 -0.54
CA MET A 707 18.37 27.00 0.46
C MET A 707 19.69 27.61 -0.06
N PRO A 708 19.66 28.82 -0.63
CA PRO A 708 20.81 29.38 -1.32
C PRO A 708 21.97 29.78 -0.40
N LYS A 709 21.70 29.95 0.91
CA LYS A 709 22.69 30.31 1.91
C LYS A 709 23.15 29.15 2.79
N LEU A 710 22.67 27.93 2.50
CA LEU A 710 23.03 26.77 3.28
C LEU A 710 24.52 26.52 3.26
N LYS A 711 25.09 26.30 4.43
CA LYS A 711 26.54 26.06 4.64
C LYS A 711 26.78 24.78 5.43
N VAL A 712 25.85 24.43 6.31
CA VAL A 712 25.98 23.26 7.20
C VAL A 712 24.69 22.47 7.28
N ILE A 713 24.84 21.15 7.27
CA ILE A 713 23.80 20.19 7.63
C ILE A 713 24.26 19.45 8.89
N ALA A 714 23.53 19.58 9.99
CA ALA A 714 23.70 18.77 11.20
C ALA A 714 22.74 17.59 11.14
N LEU A 715 23.26 16.40 10.89
CA LEU A 715 22.52 15.18 10.57
C LEU A 715 22.58 14.19 11.73
N THR A 716 21.45 13.74 12.25
CA THR A 716 21.43 12.69 13.30
C THR A 716 21.97 11.36 12.80
N LEU A 717 22.85 10.76 13.56
CA LEU A 717 23.36 9.41 13.38
C LEU A 717 22.75 8.48 14.44
N ASP A 718 21.57 7.94 14.15
CA ASP A 718 20.83 7.06 15.05
C ASP A 718 21.19 5.59 14.79
N TYR A 719 22.25 5.13 15.42
CA TYR A 719 22.73 3.77 15.19
C TYR A 719 21.74 2.68 15.60
N ASP A 720 20.78 2.97 16.47
CA ASP A 720 19.66 2.08 16.80
C ASP A 720 18.65 1.89 15.67
N ARG A 721 18.65 2.78 14.67
CA ARG A 721 17.83 2.67 13.47
C ARG A 721 18.57 2.06 12.27
N TRP A 722 19.88 1.99 12.31
CA TRP A 722 20.70 1.57 11.18
C TRP A 722 20.68 0.06 10.91
N TYR A 723 20.07 -0.73 11.77
CA TYR A 723 19.79 -2.15 11.53
C TYR A 723 18.49 -2.41 10.79
N VAL A 724 17.66 -1.39 10.59
CA VAL A 724 16.37 -1.48 9.94
C VAL A 724 16.42 -0.71 8.63
N MET A 725 15.96 -1.32 7.56
CA MET A 725 15.58 -0.61 6.35
C MET A 725 14.09 -0.31 6.50
N ASP A 726 13.76 0.89 6.94
CA ASP A 726 12.38 1.34 6.97
C ASP A 726 12.06 2.02 5.63
N GLU A 727 11.75 1.21 4.63
CA GLU A 727 11.36 1.69 3.31
C GLU A 727 9.97 2.36 3.32
N ASN A 728 9.21 2.26 4.42
CA ASN A 728 7.80 2.60 4.44
C ASN A 728 7.47 3.94 5.09
N PHE A 729 8.34 4.49 5.92
CA PHE A 729 7.94 5.59 6.79
C PHE A 729 7.95 6.97 6.13
N SER A 730 8.90 7.22 5.26
CA SER A 730 9.16 8.57 4.74
C SER A 730 8.51 8.88 3.41
N SER A 731 8.27 7.87 2.67
CA SER A 731 7.90 7.99 1.27
C SER A 731 6.49 8.53 1.05
N TRP A 732 5.60 8.31 1.98
CA TRP A 732 4.25 8.84 1.87
C TRP A 732 4.13 10.34 2.13
N PHE A 733 5.08 10.97 2.80
CA PHE A 733 5.11 12.43 2.92
C PHE A 733 5.39 13.11 1.59
N ALA A 734 6.28 12.53 0.83
CA ALA A 734 6.90 13.16 -0.29
C ALA A 734 5.92 13.47 -1.41
N ASP A 735 4.97 12.59 -1.57
CA ASP A 735 4.06 12.60 -2.69
C ASP A 735 2.61 12.86 -2.30
N ILE A 736 2.33 13.07 -1.01
CA ILE A 736 0.98 13.43 -0.57
C ILE A 736 0.67 14.87 -0.98
N PRO A 737 -0.37 15.10 -1.79
CA PRO A 737 -0.84 16.44 -2.07
C PRO A 737 -1.20 17.15 -0.76
N GLY A 738 -0.67 18.34 -0.54
CA GLY A 738 -0.99 19.13 0.65
C GLY A 738 0.16 19.34 1.63
N TYR A 739 1.34 18.74 1.42
CA TYR A 739 2.51 19.05 2.24
C TYR A 739 3.21 20.33 1.83
N GLU A 740 3.27 20.57 0.54
CA GLU A 740 3.86 21.76 -0.03
C GLU A 740 2.97 22.29 -1.15
N TYR A 741 3.10 23.56 -1.44
CA TYR A 741 2.51 24.20 -2.59
C TYR A 741 3.50 25.15 -3.21
N ASP A 742 3.62 25.07 -4.51
CA ASP A 742 4.14 26.13 -5.34
C ASP A 742 3.19 26.35 -6.54
N LYS A 743 3.35 27.44 -7.27
CA LYS A 743 2.49 27.76 -8.40
C LYS A 743 2.61 26.78 -9.59
N ASN A 744 3.56 25.85 -9.54
CA ASN A 744 3.75 24.84 -10.56
C ASN A 744 2.99 23.55 -10.25
N HIS A 745 2.36 23.45 -9.07
CA HIS A 745 1.54 22.31 -8.66
C HIS A 745 0.09 22.50 -9.11
N ASP A 746 -0.30 21.82 -10.20
CA ASP A 746 -1.60 22.01 -10.83
C ASP A 746 -2.80 21.62 -9.97
N TYR A 747 -2.66 20.72 -9.02
CA TYR A 747 -3.76 20.31 -8.16
C TYR A 747 -4.25 21.38 -7.19
N TRP A 748 -3.50 22.45 -6.95
CA TRP A 748 -3.94 23.60 -6.18
C TRP A 748 -4.87 24.53 -6.98
N LYS A 749 -4.64 24.62 -8.27
CA LYS A 749 -5.39 25.52 -9.16
C LYS A 749 -6.83 25.07 -9.42
N ASN A 750 -7.13 23.78 -9.22
CA ASN A 750 -8.39 23.17 -9.65
C ASN A 750 -9.43 23.00 -8.54
N GLY A 751 -9.22 23.57 -7.36
CA GLY A 751 -10.20 23.55 -6.26
C GLY A 751 -10.48 22.19 -5.64
N THR A 752 -9.93 21.09 -6.20
CA THR A 752 -10.17 19.73 -5.71
C THR A 752 -9.53 19.48 -4.33
N ILE A 753 -8.51 20.24 -3.98
CA ILE A 753 -7.87 20.22 -2.66
C ILE A 753 -8.47 21.27 -1.74
N GLY A 754 -9.23 22.24 -2.27
CA GLY A 754 -9.82 23.34 -1.51
C GLY A 754 -10.64 22.85 -0.33
N ASP A 755 -11.53 21.89 -0.53
CA ASP A 755 -12.37 21.38 0.55
C ASP A 755 -11.59 20.47 1.49
N MET A 756 -10.69 19.62 0.99
CA MET A 756 -9.79 18.82 1.80
C MET A 756 -8.78 19.70 2.54
N TYR A 757 -8.34 20.78 1.91
CA TYR A 757 -7.48 21.77 2.53
C TYR A 757 -8.19 22.51 3.67
N ALA A 758 -9.41 22.98 3.47
CA ALA A 758 -10.20 23.66 4.49
C ALA A 758 -10.51 22.75 5.67
N VAL A 759 -10.91 21.51 5.43
CA VAL A 759 -11.15 20.50 6.46
C VAL A 759 -9.84 20.13 7.16
N GLY A 760 -8.78 19.95 6.40
CA GLY A 760 -7.45 19.70 6.93
C GLY A 760 -6.94 20.85 7.79
N GLN A 761 -7.06 22.09 7.37
CA GLN A 761 -6.66 23.27 8.13
C GLN A 761 -7.50 23.46 9.40
N ALA A 762 -8.81 23.25 9.32
CA ALA A 762 -9.71 23.36 10.48
C ALA A 762 -9.41 22.28 11.53
N ALA A 763 -9.05 21.08 11.09
CA ALA A 763 -8.69 19.95 11.98
C ALA A 763 -7.26 20.05 12.53
N LEU A 764 -6.39 20.87 11.95
CA LEU A 764 -4.95 20.79 12.06
C LEU A 764 -4.24 22.11 12.26
N ASN A 765 -4.94 23.21 12.33
CA ASN A 765 -4.32 24.42 12.81
C ASN A 765 -3.84 24.12 14.25
N PRO A 766 -2.51 24.02 14.46
CA PRO A 766 -2.01 23.94 15.80
C PRO A 766 -2.60 25.11 16.57
N THR A 767 -2.93 24.90 17.82
CA THR A 767 -3.34 25.99 18.69
C THR A 767 -2.24 27.06 18.71
N ASP A 768 -2.57 28.29 19.00
CA ASP A 768 -1.55 29.35 19.14
C ASP A 768 -0.45 28.95 20.14
N GLU A 769 -0.80 28.12 21.09
CA GLU A 769 0.11 27.56 22.10
C GLU A 769 1.07 26.53 21.49
N GLU A 770 0.58 25.63 20.63
CA GLU A 770 1.43 24.68 19.89
C GLU A 770 2.33 25.39 18.89
N TYR A 771 1.85 26.44 18.20
CA TYR A 771 2.69 27.28 17.34
C TYR A 771 3.73 28.07 18.12
N ALA A 772 3.41 28.59 19.28
CA ALA A 772 4.34 29.28 20.15
C ALA A 772 5.44 28.32 20.62
N GLN A 773 5.08 27.12 21.01
CA GLN A 773 6.04 26.09 21.43
C GLN A 773 7.04 25.76 20.32
N PHE A 774 6.59 25.55 19.09
CA PHE A 774 7.49 25.27 17.96
C PHE A 774 8.22 26.52 17.46
N GLY A 775 7.59 27.68 17.51
CA GLY A 775 8.12 28.93 16.99
C GLY A 775 9.22 29.53 17.85
N TYR A 776 9.17 29.26 19.14
CA TYR A 776 10.06 29.87 20.10
C TYR A 776 11.53 29.49 19.86
N HIS A 777 11.83 28.25 19.48
CA HIS A 777 13.16 27.74 19.21
C HIS A 777 13.37 27.31 17.74
N ARG A 778 12.76 27.99 16.80
CA ARG A 778 12.97 27.77 15.36
C ARG A 778 12.84 26.29 14.94
N GLY A 779 11.83 25.61 15.45
CA GLY A 779 11.52 24.24 15.13
C GLY A 779 11.96 23.19 16.16
N LEU A 780 12.64 23.56 17.22
CA LEU A 780 12.86 22.66 18.36
C LEU A 780 11.51 22.26 18.97
N TYR A 781 11.35 20.98 19.24
CA TYR A 781 10.28 20.49 20.07
C TYR A 781 10.82 20.06 21.43
N TYR A 782 10.20 20.48 22.49
CA TYR A 782 10.54 20.03 23.83
C TYR A 782 9.27 19.72 24.62
N ASP A 783 9.37 18.76 25.54
CA ASP A 783 8.36 18.47 26.52
C ASP A 783 8.93 18.83 27.91
N GLU A 784 8.23 19.70 28.62
CA GLU A 784 8.61 20.02 30.01
C GLU A 784 8.26 18.89 30.98
N ALA A 785 7.41 17.97 30.57
CA ALA A 785 7.06 16.82 31.39
C ALA A 785 8.26 15.86 31.47
N ARG A 786 8.74 15.61 32.66
CA ARG A 786 9.72 14.54 32.88
C ARG A 786 9.03 13.21 32.66
N TRP A 787 9.55 12.45 31.72
CA TRP A 787 9.11 11.08 31.52
C TRP A 787 9.60 10.22 32.69
N TRP A 788 8.71 9.42 33.22
CA TRP A 788 9.07 8.43 34.22
C TRP A 788 9.78 7.24 33.53
N GLY A 789 10.70 6.61 34.27
CA GLY A 789 11.54 5.54 33.73
C GLY A 789 13.02 5.88 33.63
N ILE A 790 13.40 7.20 33.79
CA ILE A 790 14.81 7.63 33.77
C ILE A 790 15.62 6.97 34.91
N ASP A 791 14.98 6.70 36.05
CA ASP A 791 15.65 6.13 37.22
C ASP A 791 15.80 4.60 37.16
N ASN A 792 14.97 3.92 36.37
CA ASN A 792 15.02 2.47 36.13
C ASN A 792 14.82 2.18 34.63
N PRO A 793 15.86 2.35 33.81
CA PRO A 793 15.75 2.03 32.39
C PRO A 793 15.50 0.53 32.24
N GLU A 794 14.41 0.18 31.53
CA GLU A 794 14.25 -1.17 31.04
C GLU A 794 15.43 -1.46 30.14
N VAL A 795 16.19 -2.49 30.46
CA VAL A 795 17.30 -2.94 29.63
C VAL A 795 16.69 -3.80 28.53
N PRO A 796 16.66 -3.34 27.28
CA PRO A 796 16.23 -4.19 26.18
C PRO A 796 17.10 -5.45 26.16
N ASN A 797 16.50 -6.59 25.90
CA ASN A 797 17.24 -7.84 25.79
C ASN A 797 18.20 -7.76 24.60
N ASP A 798 19.46 -7.47 24.88
CA ASP A 798 20.51 -7.16 23.91
C ASP A 798 20.77 -8.25 22.87
N SER A 799 20.40 -9.50 23.16
CA SER A 799 20.61 -10.60 22.23
C SER A 799 19.76 -10.50 20.95
N LEU A 800 18.69 -9.70 21.01
CA LEU A 800 17.73 -9.57 19.89
C LEU A 800 18.21 -8.64 18.77
N TRP A 801 19.03 -7.64 19.06
CA TRP A 801 19.41 -6.64 18.07
C TRP A 801 20.67 -7.00 17.27
N PHE A 802 21.48 -7.93 17.75
CA PHE A 802 22.75 -8.29 17.10
C PHE A 802 22.58 -9.10 15.82
N ASP A 803 21.47 -9.82 15.71
CA ASP A 803 21.21 -10.74 14.59
C ASP A 803 20.42 -10.14 13.43
N TYR A 804 20.00 -8.88 13.53
CA TYR A 804 19.08 -8.26 12.58
C TYR A 804 19.70 -8.00 11.20
N ASP A 805 20.95 -7.63 11.17
CA ASP A 805 21.64 -7.27 9.94
C ASP A 805 22.91 -8.12 9.77
N LYS A 806 22.76 -9.44 9.90
CA LYS A 806 23.89 -10.40 9.78
C LYS A 806 24.71 -10.20 8.52
N ASP A 807 24.04 -9.87 7.43
CA ASP A 807 24.64 -9.69 6.11
C ASP A 807 24.99 -8.22 5.83
N GLY A 808 24.78 -7.31 6.76
CA GLY A 808 25.07 -5.91 6.65
C GLY A 808 24.22 -5.17 5.61
N VAL A 809 23.04 -5.67 5.28
CA VAL A 809 22.20 -5.12 4.21
C VAL A 809 21.68 -3.74 4.61
N ALA A 810 21.11 -3.60 5.81
CA ALA A 810 20.59 -2.33 6.30
C ALA A 810 21.71 -1.32 6.54
N LEU A 811 22.83 -1.73 7.13
CA LEU A 811 23.99 -0.89 7.31
C LEU A 811 24.52 -0.35 5.98
N ASN A 812 24.66 -1.22 4.98
CA ASN A 812 25.13 -0.83 3.65
C ASN A 812 24.15 0.11 2.95
N PHE A 813 22.85 -0.09 3.11
CA PHE A 813 21.81 0.79 2.60
C PHE A 813 21.94 2.19 3.21
N ASN A 814 22.00 2.31 4.53
CA ASN A 814 22.12 3.58 5.22
C ASN A 814 23.46 4.29 4.90
N LEU A 815 24.55 3.55 4.82
CA LEU A 815 25.84 4.10 4.37
C LEU A 815 25.79 4.59 2.92
N LYS A 816 25.07 3.93 2.05
CA LYS A 816 24.87 4.38 0.66
C LYS A 816 24.10 5.70 0.63
N LYS A 817 23.02 5.83 1.41
CA LYS A 817 22.24 7.07 1.52
C LYS A 817 23.09 8.22 2.09
N LEU A 818 23.85 7.97 3.16
CA LEU A 818 24.77 8.96 3.73
C LEU A 818 25.82 9.41 2.71
N ARG A 819 26.43 8.48 1.95
CA ARG A 819 27.38 8.86 0.88
C ARG A 819 26.73 9.76 -0.17
N GLY A 820 25.51 9.44 -0.60
CA GLY A 820 24.78 10.26 -1.56
C GLY A 820 24.53 11.69 -1.04
N ILE A 821 24.21 11.82 0.26
CA ILE A 821 24.08 13.13 0.92
C ILE A 821 25.43 13.87 0.90
N LEU A 822 26.52 13.20 1.26
CA LEU A 822 27.86 13.80 1.33
C LEU A 822 28.37 14.25 -0.06
N ASP A 823 28.11 13.44 -1.09
CA ASP A 823 28.45 13.78 -2.47
C ASP A 823 27.72 15.06 -2.93
N LEU A 824 26.39 15.09 -2.76
CA LEU A 824 25.54 16.26 -3.12
C LEU A 824 25.89 17.51 -2.29
N ALA A 825 26.18 17.35 -1.01
CA ALA A 825 26.61 18.47 -0.15
C ALA A 825 27.97 19.00 -0.59
N SER A 826 28.91 18.13 -0.95
CA SER A 826 30.23 18.50 -1.48
C SER A 826 30.14 19.31 -2.77
N GLU A 827 29.25 18.93 -3.69
CA GLU A 827 29.02 19.66 -4.94
C GLU A 827 28.51 21.11 -4.74
N ARG A 828 28.07 21.44 -3.53
CA ARG A 828 27.47 22.73 -3.15
C ARG A 828 28.26 23.48 -2.07
N ASP A 829 29.44 23.04 -1.75
CA ASP A 829 30.28 23.58 -0.65
C ASP A 829 29.56 23.58 0.69
N VAL A 830 28.70 22.58 0.93
CA VAL A 830 27.98 22.40 2.18
C VAL A 830 28.72 21.39 3.05
N PHE A 831 28.97 21.76 4.29
CA PHE A 831 29.62 20.93 5.29
C PHE A 831 28.54 20.08 6.02
N VAL A 832 28.80 18.80 6.24
CA VAL A 832 27.90 17.89 6.96
C VAL A 832 28.51 17.51 8.30
N VAL A 833 27.76 17.65 9.38
CA VAL A 833 28.13 17.17 10.71
C VAL A 833 27.18 16.03 11.08
N GLY A 834 27.71 14.82 11.17
CA GLY A 834 27.00 13.70 11.77
C GLY A 834 26.93 13.84 13.28
N VAL A 835 25.75 13.84 13.86
CA VAL A 835 25.54 14.06 15.30
C VAL A 835 25.11 12.77 15.98
N VAL A 836 25.88 12.32 16.96
CA VAL A 836 25.54 11.18 17.83
C VAL A 836 25.15 11.73 19.20
N TYR A 837 23.87 11.56 19.52
CA TYR A 837 23.31 12.08 20.78
C TYR A 837 23.64 11.18 21.96
N PRO A 838 23.85 11.76 23.17
CA PRO A 838 23.98 10.98 24.40
C PRO A 838 22.69 10.26 24.73
N GLN A 839 22.78 9.15 25.40
CA GLN A 839 21.66 8.41 26.01
C GLN A 839 21.71 8.61 27.54
N SER A 840 20.58 8.43 28.22
CA SER A 840 20.54 8.58 29.67
C SER A 840 21.74 7.88 30.35
N PRO A 841 22.41 8.50 31.33
CA PRO A 841 23.55 7.91 32.05
C PRO A 841 23.28 6.54 32.65
N ASN A 842 22.00 6.21 32.87
CA ASN A 842 21.59 4.92 33.41
C ASN A 842 21.91 3.73 32.48
N TYR A 843 22.03 3.95 31.16
CA TYR A 843 22.42 2.93 30.22
C TYR A 843 23.89 2.52 30.29
N LEU A 844 24.76 3.33 30.90
CA LEU A 844 26.17 3.01 31.02
C LEU A 844 26.44 1.63 31.65
N LYS A 845 25.65 1.26 32.65
CA LYS A 845 25.81 -0.01 33.37
C LYS A 845 25.18 -1.23 32.71
N THR A 846 24.41 -1.02 31.67
CA THR A 846 23.60 -2.09 31.05
C THR A 846 24.29 -2.80 29.88
N GLY A 847 25.28 -2.19 29.24
CA GLY A 847 25.89 -2.65 28.01
C GLY A 847 25.10 -2.31 26.73
N ALA A 848 23.86 -1.84 26.87
CA ALA A 848 23.06 -1.33 25.78
C ALA A 848 23.62 0.00 25.26
N TRP A 849 23.42 0.26 23.97
CA TRP A 849 23.72 1.59 23.41
C TRP A 849 22.74 2.63 23.93
N GLY A 850 21.47 2.30 24.06
CA GLY A 850 20.40 3.14 24.55
C GLY A 850 19.08 2.37 24.67
N ARG A 851 17.97 3.09 24.73
CA ARG A 851 16.63 2.55 24.96
C ARG A 851 16.20 1.52 23.90
N TYR A 852 16.46 1.80 22.63
CA TYR A 852 16.04 0.95 21.51
C TYR A 852 17.24 0.39 20.74
N GLY A 853 18.40 0.62 21.26
CA GLY A 853 19.62 0.40 20.52
C GLY A 853 20.17 -1.03 20.61
N PRO A 854 21.12 -1.32 19.74
CA PRO A 854 21.99 -2.48 19.86
C PRO A 854 22.84 -2.43 21.13
N THR A 855 23.65 -3.46 21.35
CA THR A 855 24.76 -3.34 22.33
C THR A 855 25.71 -2.23 21.88
N ARG A 856 26.41 -1.59 22.81
CA ARG A 856 27.49 -0.65 22.47
C ARG A 856 28.54 -1.29 21.56
N ARG A 857 28.82 -2.59 21.78
CA ARG A 857 29.73 -3.34 20.91
C ARG A 857 29.25 -3.44 19.45
N ALA A 858 27.94 -3.60 19.25
CA ALA A 858 27.38 -3.68 17.90
C ALA A 858 27.31 -2.28 17.26
N ALA A 859 26.91 -1.25 18.00
CA ALA A 859 26.91 0.13 17.53
C ALA A 859 28.31 0.57 17.08
N LYS A 860 29.35 0.07 17.71
CA LYS A 860 30.75 0.36 17.36
C LYS A 860 31.08 0.02 15.92
N VAL A 861 30.52 -1.07 15.36
CA VAL A 861 30.74 -1.44 13.95
C VAL A 861 30.21 -0.35 13.01
N MET A 862 29.05 0.22 13.33
CA MET A 862 28.46 1.31 12.54
C MET A 862 29.23 2.61 12.72
N GLN A 863 29.59 2.96 13.95
CA GLN A 863 30.45 4.12 14.26
C GLN A 863 31.76 4.06 13.47
N ASP A 864 32.46 2.92 13.50
CA ASP A 864 33.71 2.74 12.76
C ASP A 864 33.52 2.84 11.24
N SER A 865 32.36 2.41 10.74
CA SER A 865 32.02 2.53 9.31
C SER A 865 31.75 3.98 8.90
N VAL A 866 31.08 4.76 9.76
CA VAL A 866 30.87 6.20 9.55
C VAL A 866 32.16 6.97 9.74
N GLN A 867 32.98 6.63 10.72
CA GLN A 867 34.27 7.29 10.97
C GLN A 867 35.20 7.20 9.74
N LYS A 868 35.21 6.07 9.02
CA LYS A 868 35.97 5.93 7.74
C LYS A 868 35.49 6.90 6.66
N LEU A 869 34.26 7.40 6.72
CA LEU A 869 33.80 8.41 5.76
C LEU A 869 34.44 9.78 6.04
N THR A 870 34.73 10.13 7.29
CA THR A 870 35.42 11.39 7.59
C THR A 870 36.85 11.45 7.00
N GLU A 871 37.49 10.29 6.81
CA GLU A 871 38.79 10.20 6.14
C GLU A 871 38.67 10.41 4.62
N LYS A 872 37.49 10.09 4.05
CA LYS A 872 37.24 10.18 2.62
C LYS A 872 36.65 11.52 2.19
N TYR A 873 35.78 12.11 3.04
CA TYR A 873 35.03 13.32 2.71
C TYR A 873 35.50 14.48 3.56
N SER A 874 36.18 15.44 2.93
CA SER A 874 36.69 16.64 3.60
C SER A 874 35.60 17.60 4.09
N ASN A 875 34.37 17.43 3.57
CA ASN A 875 33.17 18.16 4.00
C ASN A 875 32.36 17.42 5.03
N PHE A 876 32.91 16.43 5.76
CA PHE A 876 32.21 15.63 6.75
C PHE A 876 32.99 15.52 8.06
N ALA A 877 32.33 15.79 9.18
CA ALA A 877 32.80 15.52 10.53
C ALA A 877 31.73 14.85 11.39
N VAL A 878 32.11 14.23 12.49
CA VAL A 878 31.20 13.62 13.47
C VAL A 878 31.32 14.33 14.80
N LEU A 879 30.21 14.82 15.31
CA LEU A 879 30.05 15.28 16.69
C LEU A 879 29.52 14.09 17.51
N ASP A 880 30.42 13.37 18.16
CA ASP A 880 30.03 12.22 19.01
C ASP A 880 29.96 12.64 20.47
N GLU A 881 28.76 12.90 20.95
CA GLU A 881 28.48 13.26 22.34
C GLU A 881 28.00 12.06 23.19
N TYR A 882 27.95 10.89 22.58
CA TYR A 882 27.62 9.64 23.27
C TYR A 882 28.85 9.05 24.00
N HIS A 883 30.05 9.17 23.42
CA HIS A 883 31.33 8.72 24.01
C HIS A 883 31.29 7.29 24.58
N ASP A 884 30.73 6.34 23.85
CA ASP A 884 30.53 4.95 24.30
C ASP A 884 29.75 4.85 25.63
N GLY A 885 28.88 5.81 25.93
CA GLY A 885 28.10 5.94 27.14
C GLY A 885 28.80 6.68 28.28
N TYR A 886 30.07 7.13 28.09
CA TYR A 886 30.86 7.87 29.07
C TYR A 886 30.83 9.39 28.84
N HIS A 887 29.67 9.92 28.51
CA HIS A 887 29.43 11.35 28.36
C HIS A 887 29.25 12.07 29.70
N ASP A 888 29.34 13.39 29.68
CA ASP A 888 29.22 14.26 30.87
C ASP A 888 27.79 14.81 31.09
N PHE A 889 26.84 14.45 30.26
CA PHE A 889 25.42 14.78 30.47
C PHE A 889 24.88 14.06 31.69
N VAL A 890 24.11 14.78 32.50
CA VAL A 890 23.45 14.27 33.71
C VAL A 890 21.97 14.00 33.49
N SER A 891 21.33 13.28 34.41
CA SER A 891 19.91 12.92 34.27
C SER A 891 18.97 14.12 34.09
N GLU A 892 19.34 15.27 34.63
CA GLU A 892 18.60 16.54 34.52
C GLU A 892 18.61 17.13 33.11
N ASP A 893 19.58 16.75 32.27
CA ASP A 893 19.68 17.18 30.89
C ASP A 893 18.72 16.44 29.97
N PHE A 894 18.06 15.39 30.46
CA PHE A 894 17.17 14.52 29.68
C PHE A 894 15.69 14.77 29.99
N ALA A 895 14.85 14.73 28.97
CA ALA A 895 13.41 14.66 29.09
C ALA A 895 12.93 13.22 29.36
N ASN A 896 13.61 12.24 28.81
CA ASN A 896 13.39 10.81 29.03
C ASN A 896 14.69 10.00 28.78
N GLU A 897 14.58 8.67 28.62
CA GLU A 897 15.73 7.78 28.54
C GLU A 897 16.64 8.02 27.34
N ASP A 898 16.10 8.55 26.23
CA ASP A 898 16.81 8.72 24.96
C ASP A 898 16.64 10.10 24.31
N HIS A 899 15.95 11.03 24.96
CA HIS A 899 15.78 12.40 24.47
C HIS A 899 16.28 13.41 25.50
N LEU A 900 17.02 14.38 25.00
CA LEU A 900 17.43 15.52 25.81
C LEU A 900 16.24 16.46 26.08
N GLY A 901 16.27 17.08 27.25
CA GLY A 901 15.42 18.22 27.60
C GLY A 901 16.06 19.53 27.11
N LEU A 902 15.42 20.65 27.42
CA LEU A 902 15.87 21.99 27.02
C LEU A 902 17.32 22.33 27.46
N ALA A 903 17.70 21.90 28.64
CA ALA A 903 19.06 22.10 29.15
C ALA A 903 20.08 21.32 28.28
N GLY A 904 19.82 20.06 28.02
CA GLY A 904 20.66 19.22 27.17
C GLY A 904 20.72 19.71 25.71
N ALA A 905 19.59 20.14 25.15
CA ALA A 905 19.51 20.69 23.81
C ALA A 905 20.38 21.96 23.64
N LYS A 906 20.40 22.80 24.63
CA LYS A 906 21.28 23.97 24.71
C LYS A 906 22.77 23.58 24.73
N ILE A 907 23.13 22.58 25.53
CA ILE A 907 24.52 22.08 25.62
C ILE A 907 24.93 21.52 24.26
N MET A 908 24.10 20.71 23.60
CA MET A 908 24.39 20.17 22.29
C MET A 908 24.57 21.24 21.22
N ALA A 909 23.75 22.28 21.24
CA ALA A 909 23.85 23.41 20.32
C ALA A 909 25.17 24.15 20.46
N HIS A 910 25.62 24.43 21.70
CA HIS A 910 26.93 25.05 21.95
C HIS A 910 28.11 24.16 21.52
N ARG A 911 27.98 22.83 21.67
CA ARG A 911 29.04 21.90 21.24
C ARG A 911 29.11 21.83 19.72
N LEU A 912 27.97 21.79 19.02
CA LEU A 912 27.92 21.91 17.57
C LEU A 912 28.55 23.24 17.13
N ASP A 913 28.17 24.35 17.74
CA ASP A 913 28.72 25.69 17.41
C ASP A 913 30.23 25.76 17.63
N SER A 914 30.74 25.16 18.71
CA SER A 914 32.16 25.05 18.98
C SER A 914 32.89 24.22 17.92
N LEU A 915 32.32 23.09 17.48
CA LEU A 915 32.91 22.31 16.39
C LEU A 915 32.91 23.11 15.08
N LEU A 916 31.83 23.81 14.76
CA LEU A 916 31.74 24.63 13.53
C LEU A 916 32.79 25.77 13.49
N LYS A 917 33.13 26.37 14.62
CA LYS A 917 34.20 27.39 14.74
C LYS A 917 35.58 26.79 14.50
N ILE A 918 35.77 25.50 14.58
CA ILE A 918 37.06 24.81 14.35
C ILE A 918 37.16 24.33 12.89
N VAL A 919 36.07 23.78 12.33
CA VAL A 919 36.13 23.12 11.01
C VAL A 919 35.79 24.06 9.84
N ARG A 920 35.38 25.28 10.14
CA ARG A 920 35.10 26.37 9.19
C ARG A 920 35.98 27.56 9.47
#